data_fb56c6cc7d44d39afda5afd2f443f9b4
#
_entry.id   fb56c6cc7d44d39afda5afd2f443f9b4
#
_cell.length_a   1.000
_cell.length_b   1.000
_cell.length_c   1.000
_cell.angle_alpha   90.00
_cell.angle_beta   90.00
_cell.angle_gamma   90.00
#
_symmetry.space_group_name_H-M   'P 1'
#
loop_
_entity.id
_entity.type
_entity.pdbx_description
1 polymer ?
#
loop_
_entity_poly.entity_id
_entity_poly.type
_entity_poly.pdbx_seq_one_letter_code
_entity_poly.pdbx_strand_id
1 'polypeptide(L)'
;MMSKINPKTRSTPVSYLITWNQEQMLGTSDGGKTVGTIEVNLVKMGQLEEGETDHITADTQDQKCALVRECTATEGISGKDNLPSLNAVLRNPVCKLYRFPTSDNKWMRIREQMTETTLSFHVPKELINLHIKEDMRSRSHQMALGEIQEKLPVQEEKPNKKPRILSLFVQEFQMISISLRNQELKDLGELAPHWDNMRKSVIAHCDQMLSMYQDTLAELGKHTGSSFKSSCSKGEKTLEFIPINLHLQRMHVHSPQLKDALYDVITVGAPAAHFQGFKNGGLRKLLSKFEAERRNTGYQCIYYSPENTAKAKEVLSNISHLQPLISSHADLLLSSASQRSPDSLKNSLKMLSEKTELFVHTFKDQLVRSALLALYTARPGCVVKKPAVPGNSAEEGADAQHQDHPSPIKRQDSIPHHSEYDEEEWDRVWANVAKSLNCLIAMVDRLLEKDNISNFKEGENEPSAADSNVLHTGGDWYEQLYPLVITLKDCMGEVVTRAKQSMAFVLLQELACGLPQCLMLTLRRDIVFSQALAGLVCGFVIKLHTGLHDQGFLQQLHTVGLLVQYEGLLSTYSEEAGMLEDMAVGISDLQKVMFKVIEAKSEDFLPIITGRREHYIIEVQLPAKMFELLPQEIKEGKLLRMYPVLFNVGINEQQTLAERFGDTTLQENINQENLELLKEYYKLFTEKMPPDCLPHFQEQNDLKGLLESLHQNIHAKKRKNVEIMWLAATICRKLNGVRFTCCKSAKDRTSMSVTLEQCSILRDEHQLHKDFFIRALDCMRREGCRIENVLKNVKCRKYAFNMIQLMAFPKYYRPPEGTYGKADT
;
A
#
# COMPACT_ATOMS: atom_id res chain seq x y z
N MET A 1 -44.92 32.86 -27.82
CA MET A 1 -44.91 31.63 -26.99
C MET A 1 -44.95 31.91 -25.50
N MET A 2 -45.38 33.08 -25.08
CA MET A 2 -45.52 33.48 -23.66
C MET A 2 -46.92 33.36 -23.08
N SER A 3 -47.85 32.68 -23.72
CA SER A 3 -49.26 32.69 -23.34
C SER A 3 -49.80 31.43 -22.71
N LYS A 4 -48.98 30.54 -22.21
CA LYS A 4 -49.43 29.32 -21.51
C LYS A 4 -48.72 29.04 -20.17
N ILE A 5 -48.36 30.08 -19.44
CA ILE A 5 -48.07 29.92 -18.03
C ILE A 5 -49.30 30.37 -17.26
N ASN A 6 -50.02 29.43 -16.66
CA ASN A 6 -51.26 29.65 -15.96
C ASN A 6 -51.04 30.50 -14.70
N PRO A 7 -51.69 31.69 -14.52
CA PRO A 7 -51.40 32.61 -13.46
C PRO A 7 -52.15 32.32 -12.16
N LYS A 8 -52.40 31.07 -11.78
CA LYS A 8 -53.17 30.75 -10.56
C LYS A 8 -52.32 30.17 -9.43
N THR A 9 -51.21 30.80 -9.09
CA THR A 9 -50.67 30.68 -7.74
C THR A 9 -50.09 32.04 -7.33
N ARG A 10 -50.99 32.86 -6.78
CA ARG A 10 -50.59 34.08 -6.03
C ARG A 10 -50.13 33.64 -4.65
N SER A 11 -48.85 33.71 -4.37
CA SER A 11 -48.31 34.20 -3.09
C SER A 11 -46.76 34.09 -3.09
N THR A 12 -46.14 35.24 -2.88
CA THR A 12 -44.73 35.54 -2.70
C THR A 12 -43.89 35.77 -3.99
N PRO A 13 -43.08 36.81 -4.02
CA PRO A 13 -42.24 37.10 -5.18
C PRO A 13 -41.06 36.09 -5.23
N VAL A 14 -41.17 35.23 -6.21
CA VAL A 14 -40.09 34.25 -6.52
C VAL A 14 -39.39 34.79 -7.77
N SER A 15 -38.16 35.16 -7.65
CA SER A 15 -37.33 35.53 -8.79
C SER A 15 -36.83 34.28 -9.50
N TYR A 16 -37.05 34.21 -10.81
CA TYR A 16 -36.52 33.13 -11.66
C TYR A 16 -35.36 33.69 -12.46
N LEU A 17 -34.22 33.02 -12.39
CA LEU A 17 -33.07 33.27 -13.26
C LEU A 17 -33.16 32.31 -14.45
N ILE A 18 -33.27 32.84 -15.64
CA ILE A 18 -33.22 32.06 -16.87
C ILE A 18 -31.81 32.24 -17.44
N THR A 19 -31.00 31.20 -17.37
CA THR A 19 -29.68 31.19 -18.03
C THR A 19 -29.84 30.65 -19.44
N TRP A 20 -29.44 31.43 -20.41
CA TRP A 20 -29.35 30.99 -21.81
C TRP A 20 -27.96 30.45 -22.07
N ASN A 21 -27.89 29.25 -22.64
CA ASN A 21 -26.63 28.75 -23.21
C ASN A 21 -26.53 29.24 -24.66
N GLN A 22 -25.58 30.12 -24.93
CA GLN A 22 -25.46 30.85 -26.21
C GLN A 22 -25.03 29.99 -27.41
N GLU A 23 -24.79 28.69 -27.25
CA GLU A 23 -24.25 27.86 -28.33
C GLU A 23 -25.28 27.06 -29.16
N GLN A 24 -26.58 27.20 -28.91
CA GLN A 24 -27.59 26.55 -29.75
C GLN A 24 -28.39 27.57 -30.53
N MET A 25 -27.97 27.82 -31.76
CA MET A 25 -28.77 28.56 -32.73
C MET A 25 -30.01 27.75 -33.14
N LEU A 26 -31.17 28.31 -32.87
CA LEU A 26 -32.44 27.76 -33.31
C LEU A 26 -32.59 28.03 -34.83
N GLY A 27 -32.49 26.98 -35.62
CA GLY A 27 -32.87 27.03 -37.04
C GLY A 27 -34.32 26.65 -37.20
N THR A 28 -35.14 27.48 -37.86
CA THR A 28 -36.46 27.10 -38.35
C THR A 28 -36.31 26.57 -39.76
N SER A 29 -36.68 25.30 -40.01
CA SER A 29 -36.82 24.81 -41.38
C SER A 29 -38.26 24.87 -41.83
N ASP A 30 -38.48 25.26 -43.09
CA ASP A 30 -39.75 25.20 -43.77
C ASP A 30 -40.35 23.78 -43.73
N GLY A 31 -41.41 23.59 -43.00
CA GLY A 31 -42.08 22.30 -42.97
C GLY A 31 -42.59 21.82 -41.61
N GLY A 32 -42.57 22.62 -40.57
CA GLY A 32 -43.24 22.32 -39.29
C GLY A 32 -42.66 21.17 -38.45
N LYS A 33 -41.45 20.72 -38.74
CA LYS A 33 -40.72 19.73 -37.94
C LYS A 33 -39.89 20.45 -36.88
N THR A 34 -40.04 20.06 -35.62
CA THR A 34 -39.24 20.56 -34.50
C THR A 34 -37.77 20.19 -34.72
N VAL A 35 -36.88 21.19 -34.85
CA VAL A 35 -35.44 21.00 -35.13
C VAL A 35 -34.58 21.17 -33.88
N GLY A 36 -35.12 21.19 -32.70
CA GLY A 36 -34.35 21.20 -31.46
C GLY A 36 -35.20 21.23 -30.21
N THR A 37 -34.70 20.77 -29.11
CA THR A 37 -35.26 20.83 -27.77
C THR A 37 -34.52 21.88 -26.94
N ILE A 38 -35.26 22.81 -26.34
CA ILE A 38 -34.70 23.76 -25.36
C ILE A 38 -34.96 23.16 -23.97
N GLU A 39 -33.90 22.88 -23.26
CA GLU A 39 -33.98 22.49 -21.85
C GLU A 39 -33.90 23.73 -20.98
N VAL A 40 -35.01 24.06 -20.30
CA VAL A 40 -35.10 25.21 -19.38
C VAL A 40 -34.95 24.70 -17.96
N ASN A 41 -33.79 24.95 -17.36
CA ASN A 41 -33.56 24.67 -15.95
C ASN A 41 -34.03 25.84 -15.10
N LEU A 42 -35.15 25.67 -14.40
CA LEU A 42 -35.67 26.63 -13.44
C LEU A 42 -35.02 26.40 -12.06
N VAL A 43 -34.13 27.28 -11.67
CA VAL A 43 -33.52 27.28 -10.32
C VAL A 43 -34.32 28.28 -9.45
N LYS A 44 -34.93 27.79 -8.39
CA LYS A 44 -35.65 28.63 -7.42
C LYS A 44 -34.62 29.23 -6.45
N MET A 45 -34.36 30.53 -6.61
CA MET A 45 -33.53 31.29 -5.67
C MET A 45 -34.42 31.96 -4.62
N GLY A 46 -34.28 31.52 -3.36
CA GLY A 46 -34.82 32.23 -2.21
C GLY A 46 -33.78 33.20 -1.66
N GLN A 47 -34.10 34.49 -1.56
CA GLN A 47 -33.30 35.42 -0.77
C GLN A 47 -33.59 35.16 0.72
N LEU A 48 -32.56 34.85 1.48
CA LEU A 48 -32.60 34.87 2.94
C LEU A 48 -32.09 36.27 3.35
N GLU A 49 -32.94 37.12 3.83
CA GLU A 49 -32.52 38.32 4.55
C GLU A 49 -31.99 37.93 5.93
N GLU A 50 -30.82 38.40 6.27
CA GLU A 50 -30.25 38.25 7.61
C GLU A 50 -31.10 39.12 8.56
N GLY A 51 -31.95 38.49 9.37
CA GLY A 51 -32.62 39.23 10.45
C GLY A 51 -34.03 38.83 10.82
N GLU A 52 -34.68 37.85 10.22
CA GLU A 52 -36.03 37.47 10.66
C GLU A 52 -35.99 36.48 11.83
N THR A 53 -36.39 36.98 13.00
CA THR A 53 -36.71 36.17 14.20
C THR A 53 -38.05 35.46 13.99
N ASP A 54 -38.02 34.19 14.21
CA ASP A 54 -39.04 33.21 13.89
C ASP A 54 -40.36 33.32 14.65
N HIS A 55 -41.42 33.65 13.95
CA HIS A 55 -42.78 33.19 14.24
C HIS A 55 -43.27 32.35 13.06
N ILE A 56 -43.19 31.05 13.15
CA ILE A 56 -43.52 30.12 12.09
C ILE A 56 -44.80 29.35 12.46
N THR A 57 -45.83 29.41 11.61
CA THR A 57 -47.03 28.58 11.71
C THR A 57 -46.79 27.18 11.17
N ALA A 58 -47.54 26.18 11.67
CA ALA A 58 -47.34 24.75 11.41
C ALA A 58 -47.32 24.33 9.90
N ASP A 59 -48.04 25.02 9.04
CA ASP A 59 -48.17 24.71 7.60
C ASP A 59 -46.90 25.01 6.78
N THR A 60 -45.97 25.80 7.29
CA THR A 60 -44.71 26.17 6.64
C THR A 60 -43.58 25.20 6.99
N GLN A 61 -43.78 24.30 7.95
CA GLN A 61 -42.75 23.38 8.48
C GLN A 61 -42.38 22.27 7.48
N ASP A 62 -43.34 21.83 6.64
CA ASP A 62 -43.08 20.75 5.66
C ASP A 62 -42.21 21.16 4.47
N GLN A 63 -42.14 22.48 4.18
CA GLN A 63 -41.32 23.01 3.08
C GLN A 63 -39.88 23.37 3.51
N LYS A 64 -39.56 23.32 4.81
CA LYS A 64 -38.30 23.85 5.34
C LYS A 64 -37.19 22.81 5.56
N CYS A 65 -37.46 21.52 5.45
CA CYS A 65 -36.43 20.46 5.35
C CYS A 65 -35.97 20.35 3.89
N ALA A 66 -35.36 21.37 3.35
CA ALA A 66 -34.92 21.36 1.97
C ALA A 66 -33.46 21.80 1.87
N LEU A 67 -32.80 21.34 0.80
CA LEU A 67 -31.64 21.99 0.27
C LEU A 67 -31.86 23.47 0.20
N VAL A 68 -31.11 24.28 0.93
CA VAL A 68 -31.23 25.73 0.91
C VAL A 68 -30.71 26.26 -0.42
N ARG A 69 -29.51 25.80 -0.82
CA ARG A 69 -28.90 26.15 -2.11
C ARG A 69 -27.66 25.33 -2.43
N GLU A 70 -27.24 25.34 -3.68
CA GLU A 70 -25.86 25.09 -4.05
C GLU A 70 -24.98 26.24 -3.59
N CYS A 71 -23.82 25.94 -3.02
CA CYS A 71 -22.89 26.95 -2.54
C CYS A 71 -21.50 26.75 -3.15
N THR A 72 -20.73 27.82 -3.21
CA THR A 72 -19.34 27.73 -3.63
C THR A 72 -18.50 27.07 -2.53
N ALA A 73 -17.36 26.47 -2.92
CA ALA A 73 -16.46 25.81 -1.96
C ALA A 73 -15.91 26.79 -0.89
N THR A 74 -15.89 28.10 -1.20
CA THR A 74 -15.35 29.16 -0.35
C THR A 74 -16.36 29.78 0.60
N GLU A 75 -17.67 29.59 0.36
CA GLU A 75 -18.71 30.13 1.22
C GLU A 75 -18.74 29.47 2.60
N GLY A 76 -18.67 30.24 3.67
CA GLY A 76 -18.76 29.79 5.04
C GLY A 76 -17.49 29.08 5.56
N ILE A 77 -16.38 29.17 4.83
CA ILE A 77 -15.07 28.74 5.34
C ILE A 77 -14.51 29.88 6.20
N SER A 78 -14.29 29.60 7.47
CA SER A 78 -13.44 30.46 8.31
C SER A 78 -12.03 30.41 7.71
N GLY A 79 -11.27 31.51 7.75
CA GLY A 79 -9.93 31.60 7.13
C GLY A 79 -8.93 30.54 7.59
N LYS A 80 -9.29 29.71 8.59
CA LYS A 80 -8.51 28.54 9.08
C LYS A 80 -8.63 27.30 8.19
N ASP A 81 -9.69 27.19 7.37
CA ASP A 81 -9.94 26.02 6.52
C ASP A 81 -9.39 26.18 5.10
N ASN A 82 -8.91 27.37 4.75
CA ASN A 82 -8.39 27.69 3.43
C ASN A 82 -6.86 27.47 3.40
N LEU A 83 -6.45 26.19 3.38
CA LEU A 83 -5.07 25.79 3.43
C LEU A 83 -4.52 25.59 2.01
N PRO A 84 -3.51 26.36 1.57
CA PRO A 84 -2.92 26.24 0.21
C PRO A 84 -2.50 24.81 -0.14
N SER A 85 -1.98 24.08 0.83
CA SER A 85 -1.54 22.69 0.64
C SER A 85 -2.69 21.70 0.37
N LEU A 86 -3.88 21.92 0.94
CA LEU A 86 -5.08 21.14 0.59
C LEU A 86 -5.62 21.50 -0.80
N ASN A 87 -5.55 22.78 -1.17
CA ASN A 87 -5.99 23.24 -2.50
C ASN A 87 -5.12 22.65 -3.62
N ALA A 88 -3.87 22.27 -3.33
CA ALA A 88 -3.00 21.57 -4.29
C ALA A 88 -3.50 20.15 -4.60
N VAL A 89 -4.12 19.49 -3.64
CA VAL A 89 -4.56 18.08 -3.79
C VAL A 89 -6.05 17.91 -4.05
N LEU A 90 -6.90 18.91 -3.78
CA LEU A 90 -8.35 18.85 -3.95
C LEU A 90 -8.80 19.65 -5.16
N ARG A 91 -9.72 19.07 -5.96
CA ARG A 91 -10.26 19.68 -7.20
C ARG A 91 -11.74 19.42 -7.37
N ASN A 92 -12.39 20.26 -8.18
CA ASN A 92 -13.80 20.11 -8.60
C ASN A 92 -14.77 19.92 -7.43
N PRO A 93 -14.79 20.82 -6.44
CA PRO A 93 -15.71 20.70 -5.31
C PRO A 93 -17.16 20.91 -5.74
N VAL A 94 -18.04 20.02 -5.26
CA VAL A 94 -19.49 20.17 -5.31
C VAL A 94 -19.96 20.39 -3.89
N CYS A 95 -20.68 21.51 -3.63
CA CYS A 95 -21.12 21.87 -2.29
C CYS A 95 -22.62 22.10 -2.23
N LYS A 96 -23.26 21.63 -1.17
CA LYS A 96 -24.70 21.79 -0.89
C LYS A 96 -24.86 22.25 0.55
N LEU A 97 -25.82 23.14 0.78
CA LEU A 97 -26.16 23.68 2.09
C LEU A 97 -27.58 23.28 2.48
N TYR A 98 -27.72 22.71 3.68
CA TYR A 98 -29.01 22.27 4.24
C TYR A 98 -29.31 22.98 5.55
N ARG A 99 -30.59 22.97 5.91
CA ARG A 99 -31.09 23.32 7.26
C ARG A 99 -31.98 22.20 7.76
N PHE A 100 -31.61 21.64 8.91
CA PHE A 100 -32.44 20.61 9.55
C PHE A 100 -32.77 21.01 11.00
N PRO A 101 -33.97 20.66 11.48
CA PRO A 101 -34.37 21.01 12.84
C PRO A 101 -33.72 20.05 13.86
N THR A 102 -33.39 20.61 15.02
CA THR A 102 -32.92 19.88 16.17
C THR A 102 -34.09 19.53 17.12
N SER A 103 -33.88 18.62 18.06
CA SER A 103 -34.92 18.19 19.02
C SER A 103 -35.46 19.30 19.92
N ASP A 104 -34.71 20.39 20.09
CA ASP A 104 -35.09 21.60 20.83
C ASP A 104 -35.69 22.69 19.92
N ASN A 105 -36.15 22.33 18.73
CA ASN A 105 -36.81 23.24 17.75
C ASN A 105 -35.90 24.38 17.24
N LYS A 106 -34.59 24.27 17.34
CA LYS A 106 -33.63 25.11 16.66
C LYS A 106 -33.25 24.55 15.31
N TRP A 107 -32.46 25.30 14.54
CA TRP A 107 -32.03 24.90 13.21
C TRP A 107 -30.53 24.75 13.15
N MET A 108 -30.05 23.56 12.79
CA MET A 108 -28.65 23.36 12.42
C MET A 108 -28.44 23.61 10.92
N ARG A 109 -27.28 24.16 10.58
CA ARG A 109 -26.85 24.34 9.19
C ARG A 109 -25.82 23.28 8.87
N ILE A 110 -25.99 22.53 7.77
CA ILE A 110 -25.11 21.49 7.32
C ILE A 110 -24.59 21.87 5.95
N ARG A 111 -23.25 21.90 5.81
CA ARG A 111 -22.59 22.04 4.53
C ARG A 111 -22.02 20.69 4.13
N GLU A 112 -22.56 20.11 3.08
CA GLU A 112 -22.04 18.91 2.45
C GLU A 112 -21.11 19.30 1.31
N GLN A 113 -19.98 18.62 1.19
CA GLN A 113 -19.03 18.83 0.11
C GLN A 113 -18.51 17.50 -0.39
N MET A 114 -18.44 17.34 -1.71
CA MET A 114 -17.77 16.22 -2.38
C MET A 114 -16.69 16.77 -3.31
N THR A 115 -15.45 16.26 -3.19
CA THR A 115 -14.30 16.83 -3.89
C THR A 115 -13.46 15.71 -4.51
N GLU A 116 -13.06 15.88 -5.76
CA GLU A 116 -12.09 15.01 -6.42
C GLU A 116 -10.67 15.32 -5.91
N THR A 117 -9.74 14.39 -6.07
CA THR A 117 -8.33 14.57 -5.67
C THR A 117 -7.36 14.34 -6.83
N THR A 118 -6.33 15.18 -6.90
CA THR A 118 -5.21 15.01 -7.86
C THR A 118 -4.39 13.76 -7.55
N LEU A 119 -4.44 13.28 -6.30
CA LEU A 119 -3.74 12.09 -5.84
C LEU A 119 -4.19 10.82 -6.58
N SER A 120 -5.39 10.83 -7.17
CA SER A 120 -5.89 9.75 -8.03
C SER A 120 -4.95 9.43 -9.21
N PHE A 121 -4.24 10.42 -9.73
CA PHE A 121 -3.26 10.24 -10.81
C PHE A 121 -1.81 10.27 -10.30
N HIS A 122 -1.54 11.13 -9.32
CA HIS A 122 -0.18 11.34 -8.81
C HIS A 122 0.38 10.07 -8.17
N VAL A 123 -0.35 9.46 -7.23
CA VAL A 123 0.10 8.27 -6.50
C VAL A 123 0.39 7.08 -7.43
N PRO A 124 -0.49 6.72 -8.38
CA PRO A 124 -0.18 5.66 -9.35
C PRO A 124 1.05 5.96 -10.20
N LYS A 125 1.24 7.21 -10.65
CA LYS A 125 2.42 7.62 -11.43
C LYS A 125 3.71 7.45 -10.63
N GLU A 126 3.73 7.95 -9.39
CA GLU A 126 4.89 7.84 -8.51
C GLU A 126 5.21 6.38 -8.16
N LEU A 127 4.18 5.55 -7.88
CA LEU A 127 4.36 4.14 -7.59
C LEU A 127 4.95 3.37 -8.78
N ILE A 128 4.40 3.56 -10.00
CA ILE A 128 4.92 2.94 -11.22
C ILE A 128 6.35 3.42 -11.49
N ASN A 129 6.61 4.72 -11.31
CA ASN A 129 7.92 5.31 -11.47
C ASN A 129 8.94 4.72 -10.47
N LEU A 130 8.52 4.48 -9.23
CA LEU A 130 9.32 3.80 -8.22
C LEU A 130 9.65 2.38 -8.67
N HIS A 131 8.66 1.62 -9.16
CA HIS A 131 8.88 0.26 -9.67
C HIS A 131 9.84 0.24 -10.86
N ILE A 132 9.70 1.17 -11.82
CA ILE A 132 10.63 1.30 -12.95
C ILE A 132 12.03 1.69 -12.47
N LYS A 133 12.17 2.64 -11.55
CA LYS A 133 13.46 3.08 -11.00
C LYS A 133 14.13 1.97 -10.19
N GLU A 134 13.39 1.24 -9.39
CA GLU A 134 13.87 0.07 -8.69
C GLU A 134 14.42 -0.94 -9.70
N ASP A 135 13.73 -1.13 -10.82
CA ASP A 135 14.13 -1.95 -11.93
C ASP A 135 15.38 -1.39 -12.67
N MET A 136 15.52 -0.11 -12.85
CA MET A 136 16.66 0.50 -13.54
C MET A 136 17.90 0.68 -12.64
N ARG A 137 17.74 0.90 -11.33
CA ARG A 137 18.87 1.04 -10.38
C ARG A 137 19.75 -0.18 -10.33
N SER A 138 19.21 -1.35 -10.58
CA SER A 138 19.98 -2.57 -10.78
C SER A 138 20.91 -2.52 -11.99
N ARG A 139 20.61 -1.68 -12.97
CA ARG A 139 21.46 -1.53 -14.16
C ARG A 139 22.61 -0.54 -13.99
N SER A 140 22.54 0.36 -13.00
CA SER A 140 23.51 1.47 -12.85
C SER A 140 24.25 1.50 -11.50
N HIS A 141 24.38 0.38 -10.82
CA HIS A 141 25.02 0.31 -9.49
C HIS A 141 26.54 0.54 -9.48
N GLN A 142 27.09 1.14 -10.54
CA GLN A 142 28.48 1.56 -10.60
C GLN A 142 28.73 3.06 -10.31
N MET A 143 27.68 3.88 -10.15
CA MET A 143 27.88 5.31 -9.86
C MET A 143 26.82 5.83 -8.89
N ALA A 144 27.06 5.81 -7.63
CA ALA A 144 26.65 6.73 -6.56
C ALA A 144 26.50 6.00 -5.22
N LEU A 145 27.63 5.71 -4.62
CA LEU A 145 27.73 5.52 -3.17
C LEU A 145 27.63 6.91 -2.52
N GLY A 146 26.57 7.16 -1.82
CA GLY A 146 26.44 8.33 -0.97
C GLY A 146 25.00 8.82 -0.90
N GLU A 147 24.19 8.21 -0.02
CA GLU A 147 23.21 8.93 0.78
C GLU A 147 22.39 7.96 1.65
N ILE A 148 22.67 8.09 2.94
CA ILE A 148 21.79 7.92 4.10
C ILE A 148 21.07 6.57 4.26
N GLN A 149 21.70 5.68 5.02
CA GLN A 149 21.02 4.60 5.76
C GLN A 149 20.47 5.15 7.07
N GLU A 150 19.20 5.49 7.11
CA GLU A 150 18.49 5.54 8.38
C GLU A 150 18.28 4.11 8.93
N LYS A 151 18.83 3.89 10.12
CA LYS A 151 18.68 2.66 10.89
C LYS A 151 17.21 2.45 11.22
N LEU A 152 16.57 1.47 10.58
CA LEU A 152 15.30 0.92 11.06
C LEU A 152 15.56 0.16 12.36
N PRO A 153 14.86 0.45 13.46
CA PRO A 153 14.93 -0.38 14.65
C PRO A 153 14.27 -1.73 14.35
N VAL A 154 15.08 -2.76 14.20
CA VAL A 154 14.63 -4.14 14.23
C VAL A 154 14.18 -4.42 15.66
N GLN A 155 12.88 -4.37 15.92
CA GLN A 155 12.32 -4.94 17.13
C GLN A 155 12.25 -6.45 16.92
N GLU A 156 13.11 -7.18 17.61
CA GLU A 156 12.99 -8.63 17.81
C GLU A 156 11.68 -8.94 18.54
N GLU A 157 10.62 -9.23 17.79
CA GLU A 157 9.45 -9.89 18.34
C GLU A 157 9.73 -11.39 18.41
N LYS A 158 9.81 -11.92 19.62
CA LYS A 158 9.91 -13.36 19.89
C LYS A 158 8.76 -14.11 19.21
N PRO A 159 9.02 -15.16 18.44
CA PRO A 159 7.99 -15.91 17.74
C PRO A 159 7.23 -16.82 18.73
N ASN A 160 6.15 -16.35 19.27
CA ASN A 160 5.28 -17.19 20.08
C ASN A 160 3.79 -16.86 19.87
N LYS A 161 3.32 -17.00 18.62
CA LYS A 161 1.89 -17.18 18.28
C LYS A 161 1.80 -17.85 16.92
N LYS A 162 0.95 -18.87 16.79
CA LYS A 162 0.63 -19.51 15.51
C LYS A 162 0.29 -18.42 14.48
N PRO A 163 0.94 -18.40 13.30
CA PRO A 163 0.70 -17.38 12.31
C PRO A 163 -0.77 -17.44 11.86
N ARG A 164 -1.42 -16.28 11.86
CA ARG A 164 -2.79 -16.11 11.37
C ARG A 164 -2.81 -16.40 9.86
N ILE A 165 -3.81 -17.11 9.39
CA ILE A 165 -3.90 -17.62 8.00
C ILE A 165 -3.68 -16.50 6.96
N LEU A 166 -4.18 -15.29 7.19
CA LEU A 166 -3.98 -14.16 6.28
C LEU A 166 -2.55 -13.58 6.33
N SER A 167 -1.91 -13.55 7.51
CA SER A 167 -0.53 -13.09 7.66
C SER A 167 0.47 -14.08 7.06
N LEU A 168 0.17 -15.38 7.09
CA LEU A 168 0.94 -16.41 6.38
C LEU A 168 0.84 -16.22 4.86
N PHE A 169 -0.36 -16.00 4.31
CA PHE A 169 -0.55 -15.73 2.88
C PHE A 169 0.13 -14.42 2.43
N VAL A 170 0.18 -13.40 3.29
CA VAL A 170 0.80 -12.10 2.97
C VAL A 170 2.32 -12.16 3.11
N GLN A 171 2.86 -12.92 4.09
CA GLN A 171 4.30 -13.08 4.27
C GLN A 171 4.93 -14.06 3.27
N GLU A 172 4.23 -15.12 2.88
CA GLU A 172 4.75 -16.11 1.92
C GLU A 172 4.83 -15.60 0.49
N PHE A 173 3.98 -14.64 0.09
CA PHE A 173 4.05 -14.00 -1.21
C PHE A 173 4.82 -12.67 -1.14
N GLN A 174 6.05 -12.71 -0.69
CA GLN A 174 6.98 -11.61 -0.95
C GLN A 174 7.29 -11.58 -2.44
N MET A 175 6.51 -10.75 -3.13
CA MET A 175 6.64 -10.55 -4.57
C MET A 175 8.02 -9.99 -4.87
N ILE A 176 8.66 -10.70 -5.71
CA ILE A 176 10.01 -10.52 -6.18
C ILE A 176 10.16 -9.12 -6.81
N SER A 177 11.11 -8.34 -6.33
CA SER A 177 11.59 -7.19 -7.09
C SER A 177 12.16 -7.70 -8.42
N ILE A 178 11.51 -7.33 -9.53
CA ILE A 178 11.81 -7.86 -10.86
C ILE A 178 13.19 -7.42 -11.32
N SER A 179 13.68 -6.32 -10.81
CA SER A 179 14.82 -5.57 -11.30
C SER A 179 16.19 -6.02 -10.84
N LEU A 180 16.32 -6.35 -9.59
CA LEU A 180 17.62 -6.81 -9.04
C LEU A 180 18.16 -8.03 -9.80
N ARG A 181 17.34 -8.64 -10.66
CA ARG A 181 17.50 -10.01 -11.14
C ARG A 181 17.93 -10.14 -12.57
N ASN A 182 17.57 -9.21 -13.44
CA ASN A 182 17.99 -9.33 -14.85
C ASN A 182 19.52 -9.31 -14.97
N GLN A 183 20.20 -8.47 -14.18
CA GLN A 183 21.66 -8.41 -14.20
C GLN A 183 22.27 -9.62 -13.46
N GLU A 184 21.79 -9.94 -12.26
CA GLU A 184 22.26 -11.10 -11.50
C GLU A 184 22.00 -12.42 -12.23
N LEU A 185 20.87 -12.54 -12.94
CA LEU A 185 20.59 -13.71 -13.79
C LEU A 185 21.53 -13.78 -15.01
N LYS A 186 21.93 -12.65 -15.58
CA LYS A 186 22.93 -12.58 -16.65
C LYS A 186 24.33 -12.96 -16.11
N ASP A 187 24.66 -12.54 -14.90
CA ASP A 187 25.95 -12.78 -14.24
C ASP A 187 26.12 -14.25 -13.74
N LEU A 188 25.09 -15.09 -13.88
CA LEU A 188 25.20 -16.52 -13.58
C LEU A 188 26.24 -17.26 -14.43
N GLY A 189 26.71 -16.65 -15.52
CA GLY A 189 27.67 -17.26 -16.45
C GLY A 189 27.02 -18.31 -17.37
N GLU A 190 27.82 -19.21 -17.91
CA GLU A 190 27.31 -20.27 -18.80
C GLU A 190 26.50 -21.32 -18.04
N LEU A 191 25.35 -21.69 -18.59
CA LEU A 191 24.46 -22.72 -18.07
C LEU A 191 24.18 -23.76 -19.15
N ALA A 192 23.88 -25.00 -18.77
CA ALA A 192 23.40 -26.03 -19.69
C ALA A 192 22.14 -25.57 -20.44
N PRO A 193 21.85 -26.02 -21.65
CA PRO A 193 20.82 -25.50 -22.54
C PRO A 193 19.43 -25.37 -21.89
N HIS A 194 19.05 -26.33 -21.07
CA HIS A 194 17.77 -26.30 -20.32
C HIS A 194 17.69 -25.07 -19.39
N TRP A 195 18.71 -24.88 -18.58
CA TRP A 195 18.79 -23.78 -17.61
C TRP A 195 19.00 -22.43 -18.28
N ASP A 196 19.71 -22.40 -19.40
CA ASP A 196 19.90 -21.17 -20.18
C ASP A 196 18.61 -20.69 -20.86
N ASN A 197 17.84 -21.63 -21.43
CA ASN A 197 16.52 -21.33 -22.00
C ASN A 197 15.55 -20.84 -20.93
N MET A 198 15.56 -21.46 -19.74
CA MET A 198 14.77 -21.01 -18.61
C MET A 198 15.16 -19.59 -18.20
N ARG A 199 16.46 -19.28 -18.08
CA ARG A 199 16.98 -17.96 -17.78
C ARG A 199 16.53 -16.92 -18.81
N LYS A 200 16.69 -17.22 -20.09
CA LYS A 200 16.25 -16.35 -21.20
C LYS A 200 14.74 -16.07 -21.15
N SER A 201 13.94 -17.09 -20.87
CA SER A 201 12.49 -16.95 -20.71
C SER A 201 12.13 -16.03 -19.54
N VAL A 202 12.78 -16.21 -18.38
CA VAL A 202 12.58 -15.34 -17.22
C VAL A 202 12.94 -13.89 -17.54
N ILE A 203 14.09 -13.64 -18.12
CA ILE A 203 14.54 -12.30 -18.50
C ILE A 203 13.56 -11.64 -19.47
N ALA A 204 13.13 -12.36 -20.52
CA ALA A 204 12.19 -11.84 -21.50
C ALA A 204 10.85 -11.43 -20.89
N HIS A 205 10.32 -12.22 -19.95
CA HIS A 205 9.08 -11.87 -19.26
C HIS A 205 9.26 -10.68 -18.30
N CYS A 206 10.40 -10.56 -17.64
CA CYS A 206 10.72 -9.39 -16.81
C CYS A 206 10.84 -8.12 -17.65
N ASP A 207 11.49 -8.18 -18.80
CA ASP A 207 11.59 -7.06 -19.75
C ASP A 207 10.20 -6.68 -20.32
N GLN A 208 9.34 -7.66 -20.59
CA GLN A 208 7.96 -7.41 -21.02
C GLN A 208 7.18 -6.66 -19.92
N MET A 209 7.33 -7.04 -18.67
CA MET A 209 6.63 -6.38 -17.56
C MET A 209 7.12 -4.94 -17.36
N LEU A 210 8.43 -4.72 -17.46
CA LEU A 210 9.00 -3.37 -17.41
C LEU A 210 8.45 -2.49 -18.54
N SER A 211 8.39 -3.01 -19.79
CA SER A 211 7.77 -2.31 -20.91
C SER A 211 6.30 -1.95 -20.62
N MET A 212 5.53 -2.88 -20.04
CA MET A 212 4.13 -2.61 -19.66
C MET A 212 3.99 -1.47 -18.64
N TYR A 213 4.90 -1.37 -17.67
CA TYR A 213 4.90 -0.26 -16.70
C TYR A 213 5.28 1.07 -17.37
N GLN A 214 6.28 1.06 -18.26
CA GLN A 214 6.70 2.25 -19.02
C GLN A 214 5.57 2.77 -19.93
N ASP A 215 4.90 1.88 -20.65
CA ASP A 215 3.75 2.20 -21.49
C ASP A 215 2.60 2.78 -20.65
N THR A 216 2.30 2.14 -19.52
CA THR A 216 1.27 2.62 -18.59
C THR A 216 1.60 4.00 -18.05
N LEU A 217 2.85 4.25 -17.65
CA LEU A 217 3.29 5.56 -17.16
C LEU A 217 3.17 6.64 -18.25
N ALA A 218 3.55 6.32 -19.49
CA ALA A 218 3.43 7.21 -20.63
C ALA A 218 1.96 7.57 -20.92
N GLU A 219 1.06 6.58 -20.88
CA GLU A 219 -0.38 6.82 -21.06
C GLU A 219 -0.97 7.65 -19.90
N LEU A 220 -0.62 7.34 -18.66
CA LEU A 220 -1.03 8.13 -17.51
C LEU A 220 -0.52 9.58 -17.57
N GLY A 221 0.63 9.81 -18.19
CA GLY A 221 1.18 11.16 -18.44
C GLY A 221 0.30 12.03 -19.33
N LYS A 222 -0.42 11.42 -20.28
CA LYS A 222 -1.31 12.11 -21.23
C LYS A 222 -2.66 12.49 -20.62
N HIS A 223 -3.05 11.85 -19.51
CA HIS A 223 -4.34 12.12 -18.88
C HIS A 223 -4.36 13.45 -18.15
N THR A 224 -5.29 14.32 -18.56
CA THR A 224 -5.61 15.60 -17.92
C THR A 224 -7.11 15.69 -17.65
N GLY A 225 -7.52 16.35 -16.57
CA GLY A 225 -8.92 16.57 -16.25
C GLY A 225 -9.45 15.76 -15.07
N SER A 226 -10.74 15.42 -15.10
CA SER A 226 -11.43 14.71 -14.01
C SER A 226 -10.99 13.25 -13.91
N SER A 227 -10.85 12.75 -12.68
CA SER A 227 -10.59 11.33 -12.41
C SER A 227 -11.86 10.46 -12.38
N PHE A 228 -13.01 11.03 -12.69
CA PHE A 228 -14.29 10.30 -12.69
C PHE A 228 -14.31 9.21 -13.75
N LYS A 229 -14.59 7.97 -13.33
CA LYS A 229 -14.76 6.81 -14.21
C LYS A 229 -16.24 6.44 -14.33
N SER A 230 -16.78 6.51 -15.54
CA SER A 230 -18.12 6.03 -15.87
C SER A 230 -18.22 4.50 -15.74
N SER A 231 -19.41 3.95 -15.86
CA SER A 231 -19.57 2.48 -15.88
C SER A 231 -18.91 1.82 -17.07
N CYS A 232 -18.78 2.53 -18.21
CA CYS A 232 -18.14 2.00 -19.42
C CYS A 232 -16.61 2.03 -19.32
N SER A 233 -16.03 3.07 -18.71
CA SER A 233 -14.57 3.29 -18.72
C SER A 233 -13.79 2.60 -17.61
N LYS A 234 -14.44 1.98 -16.62
CA LYS A 234 -13.72 1.36 -15.50
C LYS A 234 -12.93 0.08 -15.85
N GLY A 235 -13.25 -0.57 -16.96
CA GLY A 235 -12.51 -1.71 -17.50
C GLY A 235 -11.44 -1.35 -18.52
N GLU A 236 -11.10 -0.07 -18.71
CA GLU A 236 -10.05 0.36 -19.60
C GLU A 236 -8.66 0.01 -19.05
N LYS A 237 -7.88 -0.73 -19.84
CA LYS A 237 -6.54 -1.20 -19.47
C LYS A 237 -5.60 -0.07 -19.06
N THR A 238 -5.61 1.02 -19.78
CA THR A 238 -4.73 2.18 -19.59
C THR A 238 -4.98 2.92 -18.28
N LEU A 239 -6.18 2.82 -17.72
CA LEU A 239 -6.59 3.48 -16.48
C LEU A 239 -6.68 2.52 -15.29
N GLU A 240 -6.22 1.28 -15.42
CA GLU A 240 -6.47 0.25 -14.40
C GLU A 240 -5.76 0.55 -13.07
N PHE A 241 -4.58 1.17 -13.10
CA PHE A 241 -3.85 1.60 -11.90
C PHE A 241 -4.51 2.74 -11.12
N ILE A 242 -5.39 3.51 -11.77
CA ILE A 242 -6.06 4.66 -11.15
C ILE A 242 -7.24 4.17 -10.30
N PRO A 243 -7.42 4.68 -9.07
CA PRO A 243 -8.58 4.34 -8.25
C PRO A 243 -9.89 4.79 -8.91
N ILE A 244 -10.95 4.01 -8.70
CA ILE A 244 -12.26 4.33 -9.26
C ILE A 244 -12.97 5.35 -8.37
N ASN A 245 -13.21 6.56 -8.91
CA ASN A 245 -14.03 7.59 -8.29
C ASN A 245 -13.67 7.90 -6.84
N LEU A 246 -12.37 8.16 -6.61
CA LEU A 246 -11.83 8.59 -5.32
C LEU A 246 -12.26 10.02 -5.04
N HIS A 247 -13.06 10.21 -3.97
CA HIS A 247 -13.52 11.52 -3.53
C HIS A 247 -13.40 11.67 -2.02
N LEU A 248 -13.15 12.92 -1.59
CA LEU A 248 -13.41 13.33 -0.22
C LEU A 248 -14.90 13.71 -0.12
N GLN A 249 -15.62 13.09 0.78
CA GLN A 249 -16.96 13.46 1.19
C GLN A 249 -16.88 14.08 2.58
N ARG A 250 -17.21 15.36 2.67
CA ARG A 250 -17.10 16.18 3.88
C ARG A 250 -18.45 16.68 4.31
N MET A 251 -18.73 16.63 5.60
CA MET A 251 -19.90 17.23 6.21
C MET A 251 -19.46 18.17 7.33
N HIS A 252 -19.76 19.45 7.19
CA HIS A 252 -19.54 20.47 8.20
C HIS A 252 -20.88 20.82 8.86
N VAL A 253 -20.98 20.64 10.17
CA VAL A 253 -22.19 20.86 10.95
C VAL A 253 -22.00 22.06 11.83
N HIS A 254 -22.87 23.08 11.65
CA HIS A 254 -23.00 24.23 12.52
C HIS A 254 -24.27 24.10 13.36
N SER A 255 -24.09 23.73 14.61
CA SER A 255 -25.19 23.56 15.56
C SER A 255 -25.29 24.78 16.47
N PRO A 256 -26.50 25.27 16.78
CA PRO A 256 -26.65 26.42 17.66
C PRO A 256 -26.17 26.21 19.11
N GLN A 257 -26.01 24.95 19.53
CA GLN A 257 -25.68 24.57 20.91
C GLN A 257 -24.37 23.84 21.06
N LEU A 258 -23.84 23.25 19.99
CA LEU A 258 -22.63 22.43 20.00
C LEU A 258 -21.54 23.13 19.21
N LYS A 259 -20.30 22.80 19.50
CA LYS A 259 -19.18 23.26 18.68
C LYS A 259 -19.36 22.79 17.22
N ASP A 260 -18.94 23.62 16.29
CA ASP A 260 -18.83 23.25 14.90
C ASP A 260 -18.01 21.97 14.74
N ALA A 261 -18.54 21.04 13.98
CA ALA A 261 -17.94 19.74 13.80
C ALA A 261 -17.74 19.40 12.30
N LEU A 262 -16.65 18.70 12.03
CA LEU A 262 -16.25 18.30 10.69
C LEU A 262 -16.14 16.77 10.61
N TYR A 263 -16.81 16.18 9.63
CA TYR A 263 -16.82 14.74 9.41
C TYR A 263 -16.39 14.44 7.98
N ASP A 264 -15.32 13.65 7.86
CA ASP A 264 -14.75 13.25 6.59
C ASP A 264 -14.89 11.74 6.36
N VAL A 265 -15.30 11.38 5.15
CA VAL A 265 -15.32 10.00 4.66
C VAL A 265 -14.68 10.00 3.28
N ILE A 266 -13.71 9.13 3.07
CA ILE A 266 -13.14 8.92 1.74
C ILE A 266 -13.99 7.86 1.02
N THR A 267 -14.46 8.19 -0.18
CA THR A 267 -15.21 7.24 -1.00
C THR A 267 -14.40 6.82 -2.21
N VAL A 268 -14.33 5.53 -2.46
CA VAL A 268 -13.56 4.97 -3.58
C VAL A 268 -14.22 3.67 -4.06
N GLY A 269 -14.10 3.36 -5.34
CA GLY A 269 -14.45 2.04 -5.84
C GLY A 269 -13.54 0.97 -5.25
N ALA A 270 -14.05 -0.24 -5.06
CA ALA A 270 -13.27 -1.33 -4.53
C ALA A 270 -11.97 -1.51 -5.34
N PRO A 271 -10.80 -1.47 -4.69
CA PRO A 271 -9.54 -1.76 -5.35
C PRO A 271 -9.59 -3.15 -5.98
N ALA A 272 -9.58 -3.22 -7.30
CA ALA A 272 -9.72 -4.47 -8.04
C ALA A 272 -9.24 -4.33 -9.48
N ALA A 273 -8.76 -5.43 -10.06
CA ALA A 273 -8.28 -5.48 -11.44
C ALA A 273 -9.42 -5.79 -12.42
N HIS A 274 -10.21 -4.78 -12.74
CA HIS A 274 -11.42 -4.90 -13.56
C HIS A 274 -11.17 -5.35 -15.00
N PHE A 275 -10.08 -4.88 -15.63
CA PHE A 275 -9.74 -5.26 -16.99
C PHE A 275 -9.39 -6.76 -17.08
N GLN A 276 -8.65 -7.28 -16.09
CA GLN A 276 -8.28 -8.71 -16.06
C GLN A 276 -9.49 -9.61 -15.78
N GLY A 277 -10.57 -9.06 -15.21
CA GLY A 277 -11.80 -9.80 -14.92
C GLY A 277 -11.70 -10.77 -13.74
N PHE A 278 -12.79 -11.52 -13.47
CA PHE A 278 -12.93 -12.33 -12.26
C PHE A 278 -13.45 -13.75 -12.52
N LYS A 279 -13.33 -14.26 -13.76
CA LYS A 279 -13.79 -15.62 -14.11
C LYS A 279 -13.18 -16.71 -13.22
N ASN A 280 -11.90 -16.54 -12.86
CA ASN A 280 -11.14 -17.49 -12.04
C ASN A 280 -11.04 -17.10 -10.57
N GLY A 281 -11.81 -16.10 -10.12
CA GLY A 281 -11.72 -15.47 -8.80
C GLY A 281 -10.85 -14.23 -8.78
N GLY A 282 -10.61 -13.69 -7.60
CA GLY A 282 -9.68 -12.58 -7.34
C GLY A 282 -8.33 -13.07 -6.82
N LEU A 283 -7.52 -12.13 -6.31
CA LEU A 283 -6.16 -12.39 -5.85
C LEU A 283 -6.07 -13.48 -4.80
N ARG A 284 -6.96 -13.49 -3.79
CA ARG A 284 -6.91 -14.48 -2.70
C ARG A 284 -7.00 -15.92 -3.24
N LYS A 285 -7.97 -16.18 -4.12
CA LYS A 285 -8.17 -17.48 -4.74
C LYS A 285 -7.07 -17.82 -5.75
N LEU A 286 -6.66 -16.85 -6.57
CA LEU A 286 -5.62 -17.04 -7.58
C LEU A 286 -4.27 -17.32 -6.92
N LEU A 287 -3.91 -16.63 -5.84
CA LEU A 287 -2.67 -16.87 -5.08
C LEU A 287 -2.68 -18.28 -4.46
N SER A 288 -3.79 -18.68 -3.83
CA SER A 288 -3.93 -20.03 -3.25
C SER A 288 -3.81 -21.13 -4.31
N LYS A 289 -4.45 -20.93 -5.48
CA LYS A 289 -4.34 -21.85 -6.60
C LYS A 289 -2.93 -21.95 -7.15
N PHE A 290 -2.25 -20.81 -7.33
CA PHE A 290 -0.87 -20.76 -7.80
C PHE A 290 0.07 -21.50 -6.85
N GLU A 291 -0.05 -21.31 -5.53
CA GLU A 291 0.73 -22.04 -4.54
C GLU A 291 0.52 -23.55 -4.60
N ALA A 292 -0.74 -23.98 -4.77
CA ALA A 292 -1.06 -25.41 -4.92
C ALA A 292 -0.46 -26.01 -6.21
N GLU A 293 -0.56 -25.29 -7.33
CA GLU A 293 0.01 -25.72 -8.62
C GLU A 293 1.53 -25.73 -8.57
N ARG A 294 2.17 -24.72 -7.97
CA ARG A 294 3.62 -24.60 -7.81
C ARG A 294 4.21 -25.80 -7.05
N ARG A 295 3.51 -26.30 -6.04
CA ARG A 295 3.95 -27.50 -5.30
C ARG A 295 3.92 -28.78 -6.17
N ASN A 296 3.10 -28.78 -7.24
CA ASN A 296 2.91 -29.95 -8.10
C ASN A 296 3.77 -29.94 -9.37
N THR A 297 4.33 -28.77 -9.79
CA THR A 297 5.09 -28.63 -11.05
C THR A 297 6.58 -28.99 -10.97
N GLY A 298 6.98 -29.89 -10.07
CA GLY A 298 8.36 -30.22 -9.74
C GLY A 298 9.25 -30.87 -10.81
N TYR A 299 8.85 -30.90 -12.10
CA TYR A 299 9.61 -31.64 -13.12
C TYR A 299 10.64 -30.84 -13.91
N GLN A 300 10.58 -29.49 -13.87
CA GLN A 300 11.48 -28.66 -14.69
C GLN A 300 12.36 -27.70 -13.87
N CYS A 301 12.08 -27.50 -12.61
CA CYS A 301 12.76 -26.56 -11.72
C CYS A 301 13.05 -27.20 -10.38
N ILE A 302 14.09 -26.73 -9.69
CA ILE A 302 14.36 -27.08 -8.29
C ILE A 302 13.42 -26.25 -7.43
N TYR A 303 12.61 -26.92 -6.60
CA TYR A 303 11.72 -26.22 -5.67
C TYR A 303 12.49 -25.80 -4.42
N TYR A 304 12.50 -24.50 -4.15
CA TYR A 304 12.94 -23.93 -2.88
C TYR A 304 11.73 -23.45 -2.09
N SER A 305 11.74 -23.68 -0.78
CA SER A 305 10.65 -23.22 0.09
C SER A 305 10.60 -21.68 0.11
N PRO A 306 9.43 -21.07 0.43
CA PRO A 306 9.31 -19.63 0.60
C PRO A 306 10.32 -19.03 1.57
N GLU A 307 10.63 -19.77 2.66
CA GLU A 307 11.64 -19.35 3.64
C GLU A 307 13.03 -19.29 3.00
N ASN A 308 13.42 -20.31 2.21
CA ASN A 308 14.68 -20.31 1.49
C ASN A 308 14.77 -19.18 0.48
N THR A 309 13.68 -18.85 -0.18
CA THR A 309 13.61 -17.73 -1.12
C THR A 309 13.72 -16.37 -0.40
N ALA A 310 13.04 -16.21 0.74
CA ALA A 310 13.16 -15.03 1.59
C ALA A 310 14.61 -14.84 2.07
N LYS A 311 15.23 -15.93 2.53
CA LYS A 311 16.63 -15.95 2.96
C LYS A 311 17.60 -15.64 1.83
N ALA A 312 17.35 -16.11 0.61
CA ALA A 312 18.17 -15.75 -0.55
C ALA A 312 18.14 -14.24 -0.82
N LYS A 313 16.98 -13.60 -0.68
CA LYS A 313 16.83 -12.14 -0.80
C LYS A 313 17.57 -11.41 0.31
N GLU A 314 17.46 -11.89 1.54
CA GLU A 314 18.18 -11.35 2.70
C GLU A 314 19.69 -11.42 2.51
N VAL A 315 20.22 -12.56 2.07
CA VAL A 315 21.64 -12.73 1.75
C VAL A 315 22.10 -11.72 0.69
N LEU A 316 21.36 -11.55 -0.40
CA LEU A 316 21.69 -10.56 -1.44
C LEU A 316 21.64 -9.11 -0.91
N SER A 317 20.70 -8.80 -0.03
CA SER A 317 20.62 -7.49 0.63
C SER A 317 21.81 -7.27 1.56
N ASN A 318 22.17 -8.27 2.35
CA ASN A 318 23.31 -8.20 3.27
C ASN A 318 24.66 -8.05 2.55
N ILE A 319 24.81 -8.66 1.37
CA ILE A 319 25.98 -8.44 0.51
C ILE A 319 26.11 -6.96 0.15
N SER A 320 25.01 -6.34 -0.32
CA SER A 320 25.00 -4.95 -0.72
C SER A 320 25.32 -3.98 0.44
N HIS A 321 25.08 -4.41 1.67
CA HIS A 321 25.36 -3.61 2.87
C HIS A 321 26.77 -3.87 3.44
N LEU A 322 27.15 -5.13 3.61
CA LEU A 322 28.40 -5.47 4.31
C LEU A 322 29.65 -5.28 3.45
N GLN A 323 29.60 -5.57 2.15
CA GLN A 323 30.76 -5.43 1.26
C GLN A 323 31.33 -4.00 1.23
N PRO A 324 30.53 -2.92 1.05
CA PRO A 324 31.04 -1.56 1.10
C PRO A 324 31.60 -1.17 2.47
N LEU A 325 30.96 -1.61 3.56
CA LEU A 325 31.41 -1.33 4.92
C LEU A 325 32.81 -1.92 5.18
N ILE A 326 33.02 -3.16 4.81
CA ILE A 326 34.32 -3.83 5.00
C ILE A 326 35.38 -3.15 4.13
N SER A 327 35.07 -2.80 2.87
CA SER A 327 35.99 -2.04 2.03
C SER A 327 36.36 -0.71 2.67
N SER A 328 35.39 0.04 3.23
CA SER A 328 35.62 1.29 3.92
C SER A 328 36.51 1.12 5.16
N HIS A 329 36.26 0.10 5.99
CA HIS A 329 37.10 -0.17 7.16
C HIS A 329 38.53 -0.62 6.78
N ALA A 330 38.68 -1.34 5.68
CA ALA A 330 39.98 -1.71 5.13
C ALA A 330 40.73 -0.48 4.62
N ASP A 331 40.05 0.49 4.00
CA ASP A 331 40.65 1.75 3.57
C ASP A 331 40.99 2.65 4.77
N LEU A 332 40.19 2.66 5.83
CA LEU A 332 40.50 3.34 7.09
C LEU A 332 41.75 2.74 7.78
N LEU A 333 41.90 1.42 7.73
CA LEU A 333 43.11 0.75 8.24
C LEU A 333 44.37 1.23 7.51
N LEU A 334 44.31 1.29 6.18
CA LEU A 334 45.44 1.78 5.37
C LEU A 334 45.71 3.28 5.61
N SER A 335 44.68 4.07 5.82
CA SER A 335 44.82 5.50 6.18
C SER A 335 45.48 5.67 7.55
N SER A 336 45.08 4.85 8.54
CA SER A 336 45.70 4.86 9.87
C SER A 336 47.16 4.40 9.84
N ALA A 337 47.46 3.45 8.96
CA ALA A 337 48.85 3.02 8.71
C ALA A 337 49.71 4.11 8.08
N SER A 338 49.16 4.85 7.11
CA SER A 338 49.81 5.99 6.48
C SER A 338 50.11 7.14 7.49
N GLN A 339 49.20 7.34 8.45
CA GLN A 339 49.35 8.34 9.51
C GLN A 339 50.26 7.90 10.66
N ARG A 340 50.70 6.63 10.66
CA ARG A 340 51.49 6.01 11.74
C ARG A 340 50.87 6.20 13.13
N SER A 341 49.55 6.09 13.25
CA SER A 341 48.84 6.23 14.52
C SER A 341 48.53 4.84 15.13
N PRO A 342 49.23 4.42 16.21
CA PRO A 342 49.05 3.08 16.80
C PRO A 342 47.62 2.81 17.28
N ASP A 343 47.02 3.77 17.98
CA ASP A 343 45.67 3.62 18.53
C ASP A 343 44.60 3.60 17.41
N SER A 344 44.75 4.46 16.40
CA SER A 344 43.84 4.47 15.24
C SER A 344 43.96 3.17 14.43
N LEU A 345 45.17 2.65 14.23
CA LEU A 345 45.45 1.40 13.54
C LEU A 345 44.82 0.21 14.26
N LYS A 346 44.98 0.13 15.59
CA LYS A 346 44.39 -0.91 16.42
C LYS A 346 42.86 -0.89 16.41
N ASN A 347 42.29 0.30 16.49
CA ASN A 347 40.84 0.47 16.47
C ASN A 347 40.25 0.13 15.07
N SER A 348 40.90 0.57 14.00
CA SER A 348 40.50 0.25 12.62
C SER A 348 40.60 -1.26 12.34
N LEU A 349 41.65 -1.94 12.85
CA LEU A 349 41.79 -3.40 12.75
C LEU A 349 40.65 -4.13 13.49
N LYS A 350 40.35 -3.70 14.72
CA LYS A 350 39.26 -4.26 15.51
C LYS A 350 37.92 -4.17 14.77
N MET A 351 37.60 -2.99 14.24
CA MET A 351 36.36 -2.79 13.47
C MET A 351 36.32 -3.63 12.19
N LEU A 352 37.42 -3.73 11.47
CA LEU A 352 37.53 -4.58 10.28
C LEU A 352 37.34 -6.06 10.64
N SER A 353 37.94 -6.55 11.73
CA SER A 353 37.81 -7.92 12.22
C SER A 353 36.35 -8.22 12.57
N GLU A 354 35.69 -7.38 13.38
CA GLU A 354 34.30 -7.56 13.77
C GLU A 354 33.35 -7.61 12.55
N LYS A 355 33.58 -6.74 11.55
CA LYS A 355 32.77 -6.74 10.33
C LYS A 355 33.05 -7.97 9.45
N THR A 356 34.30 -8.44 9.40
CA THR A 356 34.66 -9.66 8.66
C THR A 356 34.08 -10.90 9.34
N GLU A 357 34.06 -10.96 10.66
CA GLU A 357 33.40 -12.07 11.40
C GLU A 357 31.86 -12.08 11.14
N LEU A 358 31.22 -10.91 11.17
CA LEU A 358 29.81 -10.81 10.81
C LEU A 358 29.55 -11.27 9.38
N PHE A 359 30.41 -10.91 8.44
CA PHE A 359 30.35 -11.35 7.04
C PHE A 359 30.47 -12.89 6.95
N VAL A 360 31.42 -13.51 7.63
CA VAL A 360 31.59 -14.98 7.67
C VAL A 360 30.30 -15.61 8.22
N HIS A 361 29.78 -15.12 9.34
CA HIS A 361 28.59 -15.68 9.96
C HIS A 361 27.36 -15.57 9.03
N THR A 362 27.23 -14.47 8.30
CA THR A 362 26.06 -14.21 7.43
C THR A 362 26.08 -15.06 6.16
N PHE A 363 27.27 -15.28 5.54
CA PHE A 363 27.36 -15.94 4.23
C PHE A 363 27.83 -17.39 4.25
N LYS A 364 28.40 -17.87 5.36
CA LYS A 364 28.72 -19.29 5.55
C LYS A 364 27.44 -20.08 5.92
N ASP A 365 26.43 -19.98 5.10
CA ASP A 365 25.09 -20.53 5.31
C ASP A 365 24.87 -21.79 4.48
N GLN A 366 24.07 -22.73 5.03
CA GLN A 366 23.74 -23.99 4.37
C GLN A 366 22.99 -23.80 3.05
N LEU A 367 22.11 -22.80 2.97
CA LEU A 367 21.41 -22.50 1.73
C LEU A 367 22.37 -22.03 0.63
N VAL A 368 23.32 -21.14 0.97
CA VAL A 368 24.33 -20.65 0.01
C VAL A 368 25.16 -21.82 -0.53
N ARG A 369 25.63 -22.69 0.36
CA ARG A 369 26.40 -23.89 0.00
C ARG A 369 25.62 -24.83 -0.91
N SER A 370 24.40 -25.20 -0.54
CA SER A 370 23.58 -26.13 -1.29
C SER A 370 23.14 -25.58 -2.64
N ALA A 371 22.83 -24.29 -2.70
CA ALA A 371 22.46 -23.63 -3.96
C ALA A 371 23.68 -23.47 -4.88
N LEU A 372 24.87 -23.25 -4.33
CA LEU A 372 26.11 -23.25 -5.11
C LEU A 372 26.37 -24.62 -5.76
N LEU A 373 26.23 -25.71 -5.02
CA LEU A 373 26.36 -27.08 -5.54
C LEU A 373 25.34 -27.34 -6.67
N ALA A 374 24.07 -26.93 -6.47
CA ALA A 374 23.03 -27.03 -7.50
C ALA A 374 23.38 -26.23 -8.77
N LEU A 375 23.90 -25.01 -8.61
CA LEU A 375 24.35 -24.18 -9.74
C LEU A 375 25.48 -24.86 -10.53
N TYR A 376 26.43 -25.49 -9.86
CA TYR A 376 27.54 -26.21 -10.55
C TYR A 376 27.03 -27.40 -11.36
N THR A 377 26.01 -28.12 -10.86
CA THR A 377 25.37 -29.20 -11.64
C THR A 377 24.64 -28.67 -12.88
N ALA A 378 24.25 -27.39 -12.88
CA ALA A 378 23.59 -26.72 -14.00
C ALA A 378 24.59 -26.16 -15.06
N ARG A 379 25.91 -26.29 -14.87
CA ARG A 379 26.93 -25.87 -15.84
C ARG A 379 27.05 -26.83 -17.02
N PRO A 380 27.48 -26.35 -18.20
CA PRO A 380 27.76 -27.21 -19.35
C PRO A 380 28.84 -28.26 -19.00
N GLY A 381 28.64 -29.49 -19.44
CA GLY A 381 29.59 -30.57 -19.25
C GLY A 381 29.52 -31.32 -17.90
N CYS A 382 28.67 -30.91 -16.98
CA CYS A 382 28.39 -31.66 -15.77
C CYS A 382 27.50 -32.88 -16.09
N VAL A 383 28.04 -34.08 -16.04
CA VAL A 383 27.31 -35.33 -16.27
C VAL A 383 26.78 -35.83 -14.92
N VAL A 384 25.49 -35.74 -14.73
CA VAL A 384 24.82 -36.33 -13.56
C VAL A 384 24.84 -37.83 -13.71
N LYS A 385 25.73 -38.52 -12.98
CA LYS A 385 25.68 -39.97 -12.87
C LYS A 385 24.41 -40.36 -12.13
N LYS A 386 23.46 -41.03 -12.82
CA LYS A 386 22.30 -41.66 -12.14
C LYS A 386 22.85 -42.63 -11.08
N PRO A 387 22.32 -42.62 -9.85
CA PRO A 387 22.69 -43.62 -8.87
C PRO A 387 22.42 -45.02 -9.43
N ALA A 388 23.43 -45.86 -9.42
CA ALA A 388 23.30 -47.26 -9.83
C ALA A 388 22.30 -47.96 -8.90
N VAL A 389 21.19 -48.41 -9.45
CA VAL A 389 20.27 -49.30 -8.74
C VAL A 389 21.03 -50.61 -8.52
N PRO A 390 21.14 -51.15 -7.29
CA PRO A 390 21.75 -52.47 -7.07
C PRO A 390 20.94 -53.50 -7.85
N GLY A 391 21.59 -54.16 -8.79
CA GLY A 391 20.98 -55.13 -9.68
C GLY A 391 20.48 -56.35 -8.93
N ASN A 392 19.27 -56.77 -9.26
CA ASN A 392 18.88 -58.19 -9.22
C ASN A 392 18.78 -58.68 -10.65
N SER A 393 19.55 -59.68 -10.91
CA SER A 393 19.71 -60.43 -12.15
C SER A 393 18.48 -61.26 -12.48
N ALA A 394 18.27 -61.42 -13.81
CA ALA A 394 17.47 -62.48 -14.54
C ALA A 394 15.97 -62.20 -14.61
N GLU A 395 15.39 -62.09 -15.76
CA GLU A 395 15.08 -62.98 -16.82
C GLU A 395 14.40 -62.32 -18.04
N GLU A 396 14.56 -62.88 -19.18
CA GLU A 396 14.07 -62.54 -20.49
C GLU A 396 12.52 -62.62 -20.60
N GLY A 397 11.92 -61.80 -21.46
CA GLY A 397 10.59 -62.11 -21.99
C GLY A 397 9.80 -60.89 -22.51
N ALA A 398 9.85 -60.70 -23.80
CA ALA A 398 8.81 -60.28 -24.76
C ALA A 398 7.81 -59.12 -24.46
N ASP A 399 7.78 -58.21 -25.42
CA ASP A 399 6.66 -57.43 -25.93
C ASP A 399 5.56 -56.90 -24.98
N ALA A 400 5.56 -55.59 -24.76
CA ALA A 400 4.32 -54.80 -24.72
C ALA A 400 4.58 -53.31 -24.87
N GLN A 401 3.89 -52.70 -25.81
CA GLN A 401 3.76 -51.24 -25.95
C GLN A 401 3.27 -50.62 -24.63
N HIS A 402 4.05 -49.75 -24.02
CA HIS A 402 3.60 -48.96 -22.87
C HIS A 402 3.70 -47.48 -23.18
N GLN A 403 2.53 -46.86 -23.09
CA GLN A 403 2.34 -45.44 -22.94
C GLN A 403 3.08 -44.97 -21.69
N ASP A 404 3.99 -44.00 -21.89
CA ASP A 404 4.70 -43.32 -20.80
C ASP A 404 3.73 -42.48 -19.97
N HIS A 405 3.30 -42.99 -18.84
CA HIS A 405 2.80 -42.18 -17.73
C HIS A 405 3.96 -41.90 -16.78
N PRO A 406 4.35 -40.64 -16.54
CA PRO A 406 5.41 -40.35 -15.59
C PRO A 406 4.94 -40.60 -14.14
N SER A 407 5.68 -41.42 -13.44
CA SER A 407 5.47 -41.72 -12.01
C SER A 407 5.74 -40.49 -11.15
N PRO A 408 4.98 -40.25 -10.06
CA PRO A 408 5.18 -39.07 -9.21
C PRO A 408 6.52 -39.16 -8.48
N ILE A 409 7.35 -38.11 -8.68
CA ILE A 409 8.64 -37.98 -7.98
C ILE A 409 8.37 -37.74 -6.49
N LYS A 410 9.01 -38.55 -5.66
CA LYS A 410 9.02 -38.41 -4.21
C LYS A 410 9.55 -37.00 -3.85
N ARG A 411 8.87 -36.32 -2.93
CA ARG A 411 9.38 -35.12 -2.30
C ARG A 411 10.81 -35.36 -1.82
N GLN A 412 11.75 -34.63 -2.39
CA GLN A 412 13.10 -34.62 -1.95
C GLN A 412 13.26 -33.40 -1.04
N ASP A 413 13.18 -33.61 0.27
CA ASP A 413 13.55 -32.63 1.28
C ASP A 413 15.08 -32.44 1.35
N SER A 414 15.82 -33.11 0.50
CA SER A 414 17.28 -33.05 0.40
C SER A 414 17.69 -32.69 -1.02
N ILE A 415 18.47 -31.66 -1.14
CA ILE A 415 19.16 -31.22 -2.35
C ILE A 415 20.08 -32.38 -2.80
N PRO A 416 20.20 -32.70 -4.11
CA PRO A 416 21.02 -33.78 -4.59
C PRO A 416 22.45 -33.60 -4.10
N HIS A 417 22.97 -34.54 -3.31
CA HIS A 417 24.35 -34.62 -2.95
C HIS A 417 25.14 -35.15 -4.14
N HIS A 418 25.99 -34.32 -4.76
CA HIS A 418 27.00 -34.74 -5.70
C HIS A 418 28.35 -34.79 -5.00
N SER A 419 28.91 -35.97 -4.85
CA SER A 419 30.14 -36.26 -4.16
C SER A 419 31.45 -35.87 -4.91
N GLU A 420 31.35 -35.26 -6.08
CA GLU A 420 32.50 -34.88 -6.90
C GLU A 420 32.71 -33.36 -7.09
N TYR A 421 31.75 -32.53 -6.73
CA TYR A 421 32.05 -31.13 -6.59
C TYR A 421 32.50 -30.90 -5.15
N ASP A 422 33.73 -30.56 -5.06
CA ASP A 422 34.54 -30.42 -3.87
C ASP A 422 33.82 -29.52 -2.83
N GLU A 423 33.10 -30.13 -1.87
CA GLU A 423 32.73 -29.47 -0.62
C GLU A 423 33.96 -28.76 -0.03
N GLU A 424 35.16 -29.28 -0.29
CA GLU A 424 36.42 -28.70 0.05
C GLU A 424 36.72 -27.37 -0.67
N GLU A 425 36.21 -27.11 -1.86
CA GLU A 425 36.48 -25.84 -2.57
C GLU A 425 35.78 -24.65 -1.92
N TRP A 426 34.53 -24.82 -1.46
CA TRP A 426 33.84 -23.79 -0.70
C TRP A 426 34.49 -23.54 0.65
N ASP A 427 34.89 -24.60 1.34
CA ASP A 427 35.61 -24.49 2.60
C ASP A 427 37.02 -23.90 2.40
N ARG A 428 37.72 -24.17 1.28
CA ARG A 428 38.97 -23.47 0.91
C ARG A 428 38.79 -21.97 0.71
N VAL A 429 37.71 -21.54 0.06
CA VAL A 429 37.43 -20.08 -0.11
C VAL A 429 37.30 -19.41 1.25
N TRP A 430 36.59 -20.02 2.20
CA TRP A 430 36.46 -19.50 3.56
C TRP A 430 37.76 -19.56 4.36
N ALA A 431 38.56 -20.62 4.18
CA ALA A 431 39.88 -20.73 4.77
C ALA A 431 40.83 -19.63 4.29
N ASN A 432 40.72 -19.23 3.02
CA ASN A 432 41.49 -18.11 2.47
C ASN A 432 41.13 -16.77 3.11
N VAL A 433 39.83 -16.49 3.33
CA VAL A 433 39.40 -15.28 4.03
C VAL A 433 39.97 -15.24 5.46
N ALA A 434 39.81 -16.34 6.22
CA ALA A 434 40.33 -16.45 7.58
C ALA A 434 41.85 -16.27 7.63
N LYS A 435 42.58 -16.93 6.70
CA LYS A 435 44.04 -16.84 6.58
C LYS A 435 44.49 -15.41 6.29
N SER A 436 43.84 -14.73 5.35
CA SER A 436 44.15 -13.35 4.98
C SER A 436 43.92 -12.38 6.14
N LEU A 437 42.82 -12.56 6.88
CA LEU A 437 42.57 -11.75 8.08
C LEU A 437 43.59 -11.98 9.18
N ASN A 438 43.94 -13.26 9.46
CA ASN A 438 44.95 -13.61 10.45
C ASN A 438 46.33 -13.09 10.09
N CYS A 439 46.73 -13.12 8.80
CA CYS A 439 47.97 -12.52 8.33
C CYS A 439 47.97 -11.00 8.55
N LEU A 440 46.84 -10.34 8.32
CA LEU A 440 46.71 -8.92 8.55
C LEU A 440 46.82 -8.56 10.05
N ILE A 441 46.18 -9.31 10.93
CA ILE A 441 46.25 -9.16 12.39
C ILE A 441 47.70 -9.32 12.86
N ALA A 442 48.33 -10.43 12.47
CA ALA A 442 49.71 -10.71 12.86
C ALA A 442 50.72 -9.65 12.38
N MET A 443 50.48 -9.05 11.20
CA MET A 443 51.34 -7.97 10.71
C MET A 443 51.11 -6.66 11.49
N VAL A 444 49.86 -6.29 11.80
CA VAL A 444 49.57 -5.10 12.64
C VAL A 444 50.19 -5.27 14.03
N ASP A 445 50.06 -6.45 14.67
CA ASP A 445 50.66 -6.70 15.98
C ASP A 445 52.20 -6.54 15.94
N ARG A 446 52.84 -7.09 14.90
CA ARG A 446 54.28 -6.95 14.69
C ARG A 446 54.71 -5.48 14.50
N LEU A 447 53.92 -4.69 13.77
CA LEU A 447 54.22 -3.27 13.57
C LEU A 447 54.11 -2.49 14.88
N LEU A 448 53.08 -2.77 15.68
CA LEU A 448 52.89 -2.14 16.99
C LEU A 448 53.96 -2.54 18.02
N GLU A 449 54.40 -3.81 18.02
CA GLU A 449 55.49 -4.25 18.88
C GLU A 449 56.81 -3.56 18.54
N LYS A 450 57.14 -3.43 17.25
CA LYS A 450 58.37 -2.73 16.81
C LYS A 450 58.33 -1.24 17.18
N ASP A 451 57.18 -0.56 17.07
CA ASP A 451 57.03 0.83 17.45
C ASP A 451 57.21 1.02 18.96
N ASN A 452 56.64 0.14 19.77
CA ASN A 452 56.85 0.16 21.23
C ASN A 452 58.33 -0.03 21.62
N ILE A 453 59.04 -0.93 20.93
CA ILE A 453 60.48 -1.17 21.20
C ILE A 453 61.32 0.02 20.77
N SER A 454 61.01 0.72 19.69
CA SER A 454 61.69 1.91 19.25
C SER A 454 61.48 3.09 20.22
N ASN A 455 60.27 3.26 20.72
CA ASN A 455 59.93 4.30 21.70
C ASN A 455 60.56 4.09 23.09
N PHE A 456 60.88 2.83 23.47
CA PHE A 456 61.62 2.50 24.70
C PHE A 456 63.12 2.79 24.58
N LYS A 457 63.70 2.80 23.36
CA LYS A 457 65.16 3.05 23.14
C LYS A 457 65.49 4.53 22.99
N GLU A 458 64.57 5.39 22.76
CA GLU A 458 64.78 6.85 22.69
C GLU A 458 64.80 7.52 24.09
N GLY A 459 64.48 6.78 25.17
CA GLY A 459 64.48 7.27 26.57
C GLY A 459 65.84 7.20 27.31
N GLU A 460 66.83 6.56 26.80
CA GLU A 460 68.18 6.46 27.46
C GLU A 460 69.31 6.57 26.41
N ASN A 461 69.80 7.80 26.14
CA ASN A 461 71.19 8.09 26.02
C ASN A 461 71.48 9.39 25.23
N GLU A 462 72.37 10.18 25.74
CA GLU A 462 72.93 11.36 25.09
C GLU A 462 73.70 11.01 23.78
N PRO A 463 73.89 12.01 22.87
CA PRO A 463 74.36 11.73 21.51
C PRO A 463 75.88 11.64 21.51
N SER A 464 76.45 10.48 21.21
CA SER A 464 77.87 10.41 20.75
C SER A 464 77.84 10.28 19.21
N ALA A 465 78.44 11.30 18.58
CA ALA A 465 78.71 11.37 17.16
C ALA A 465 79.64 10.23 16.72
N ALA A 466 79.22 9.38 15.84
CA ALA A 466 79.92 8.64 14.77
C ALA A 466 79.32 7.26 14.58
N ASP A 467 78.32 7.19 13.61
CA ASP A 467 78.37 6.21 12.53
C ASP A 467 77.12 6.42 11.66
N SER A 468 77.30 7.16 10.64
CA SER A 468 76.37 7.25 9.51
C SER A 468 76.51 5.97 8.66
N ASN A 469 75.73 4.99 8.89
CA ASN A 469 75.25 3.94 7.93
C ASN A 469 74.58 2.81 8.67
N VAL A 470 73.42 3.07 9.34
CA VAL A 470 72.42 2.03 9.59
C VAL A 470 71.22 2.41 8.77
N LEU A 471 71.03 1.70 7.66
CA LEU A 471 69.78 1.72 6.88
C LEU A 471 68.59 1.62 7.85
N HIS A 472 67.84 2.70 7.97
CA HIS A 472 66.48 2.68 8.52
C HIS A 472 65.60 1.77 7.65
N THR A 473 65.68 0.46 7.83
CA THR A 473 64.76 -0.53 7.29
C THR A 473 63.48 -0.60 8.14
N GLY A 474 62.93 0.55 8.48
CA GLY A 474 61.55 0.68 8.96
C GLY A 474 60.65 0.94 7.75
N GLY A 475 60.33 -0.11 6.98
CA GLY A 475 59.41 0.00 5.86
C GLY A 475 58.10 0.68 6.27
N ASP A 476 57.53 1.47 5.39
CA ASP A 476 56.28 2.18 5.63
C ASP A 476 55.19 1.17 6.03
N TRP A 477 54.47 1.45 7.12
CA TRP A 477 53.37 0.61 7.56
C TRP A 477 52.32 0.37 6.46
N TYR A 478 52.10 1.41 5.65
CA TYR A 478 51.22 1.32 4.50
C TYR A 478 51.71 0.28 3.47
N GLU A 479 53.02 0.31 3.11
CA GLU A 479 53.57 -0.62 2.11
C GLU A 479 53.50 -2.08 2.59
N GLN A 480 53.65 -2.33 3.90
CA GLN A 480 53.57 -3.67 4.45
C GLN A 480 52.13 -4.18 4.58
N LEU A 481 51.16 -3.33 4.86
CA LEU A 481 49.75 -3.70 5.05
C LEU A 481 48.96 -3.71 3.74
N TYR A 482 49.33 -2.88 2.77
CA TYR A 482 48.60 -2.74 1.50
C TYR A 482 48.37 -4.06 0.77
N PRO A 483 49.40 -4.92 0.52
CA PRO A 483 49.19 -6.21 -0.19
C PRO A 483 48.30 -7.18 0.59
N LEU A 484 48.33 -7.17 1.92
CA LEU A 484 47.49 -8.00 2.77
C LEU A 484 46.05 -7.58 2.76
N VAL A 485 45.82 -6.27 2.76
CA VAL A 485 44.45 -5.69 2.65
C VAL A 485 43.83 -6.00 1.30
N ILE A 486 44.60 -5.88 0.20
CA ILE A 486 44.12 -6.22 -1.14
C ILE A 486 43.81 -7.71 -1.21
N THR A 487 44.68 -8.58 -0.71
CA THR A 487 44.42 -10.01 -0.67
C THR A 487 43.14 -10.37 0.09
N LEU A 488 42.88 -9.72 1.23
CA LEU A 488 41.65 -9.92 1.99
C LEU A 488 40.43 -9.45 1.17
N LYS A 489 40.49 -8.28 0.53
CA LYS A 489 39.42 -7.76 -0.33
C LYS A 489 39.13 -8.71 -1.50
N ASP A 490 40.15 -9.26 -2.13
CA ASP A 490 40.02 -10.21 -3.25
C ASP A 490 39.36 -11.53 -2.80
N CYS A 491 39.83 -12.12 -1.69
CA CYS A 491 39.23 -13.32 -1.11
C CYS A 491 37.74 -13.12 -0.75
N MET A 492 37.42 -11.96 -0.19
CA MET A 492 36.02 -11.62 0.11
C MET A 492 35.22 -11.38 -1.16
N GLY A 493 35.79 -10.77 -2.18
CA GLY A 493 35.17 -10.57 -3.49
C GLY A 493 34.78 -11.90 -4.14
N GLU A 494 35.60 -12.92 -4.01
CA GLU A 494 35.30 -14.27 -4.48
C GLU A 494 34.12 -14.91 -3.74
N VAL A 495 34.06 -14.81 -2.40
CA VAL A 495 32.92 -15.26 -1.59
C VAL A 495 31.64 -14.55 -2.03
N VAL A 496 31.67 -13.23 -2.17
CA VAL A 496 30.55 -12.42 -2.60
C VAL A 496 30.05 -12.87 -3.98
N THR A 497 30.93 -13.07 -4.93
CA THR A 497 30.58 -13.50 -6.29
C THR A 497 29.88 -14.84 -6.28
N ARG A 498 30.39 -15.81 -5.57
CA ARG A 498 29.79 -17.14 -5.45
C ARG A 498 28.46 -17.12 -4.70
N ALA A 499 28.36 -16.36 -3.61
CA ALA A 499 27.11 -16.18 -2.88
C ALA A 499 26.05 -15.49 -3.74
N LYS A 500 26.40 -14.44 -4.49
CA LYS A 500 25.48 -13.79 -5.44
C LYS A 500 24.97 -14.76 -6.50
N GLN A 501 25.86 -15.50 -7.13
CA GLN A 501 25.48 -16.47 -8.16
C GLN A 501 24.58 -17.57 -7.60
N SER A 502 24.90 -18.14 -6.42
CA SER A 502 24.08 -19.19 -5.81
C SER A 502 22.68 -18.67 -5.43
N MET A 503 22.59 -17.48 -4.84
CA MET A 503 21.30 -16.89 -4.50
C MET A 503 20.51 -16.46 -5.73
N ALA A 504 21.15 -15.90 -6.75
CA ALA A 504 20.52 -15.62 -8.03
C ALA A 504 19.97 -16.90 -8.71
N PHE A 505 20.66 -18.02 -8.56
CA PHE A 505 20.17 -19.31 -9.06
C PHE A 505 18.93 -19.79 -8.30
N VAL A 506 18.88 -19.66 -6.96
CA VAL A 506 17.66 -19.93 -6.16
C VAL A 506 16.49 -19.12 -6.68
N LEU A 507 16.73 -17.83 -6.93
CA LEU A 507 15.71 -16.91 -7.42
C LEU A 507 15.28 -17.23 -8.89
N LEU A 508 16.22 -17.71 -9.73
CA LEU A 508 15.88 -18.21 -11.06
C LEU A 508 14.90 -19.38 -10.98
N GLN A 509 15.12 -20.32 -10.07
CA GLN A 509 14.24 -21.46 -9.87
C GLN A 509 12.84 -21.02 -9.41
N GLU A 510 12.77 -20.08 -8.46
CA GLU A 510 11.51 -19.53 -7.98
C GLU A 510 10.72 -18.88 -9.10
N LEU A 511 11.37 -18.05 -9.93
CA LEU A 511 10.73 -17.35 -11.03
C LEU A 511 10.27 -18.31 -12.12
N ALA A 512 11.08 -19.30 -12.46
CA ALA A 512 10.78 -20.25 -13.51
C ALA A 512 9.60 -21.18 -13.15
N CYS A 513 9.43 -21.49 -11.86
CA CYS A 513 8.26 -22.24 -11.37
C CYS A 513 6.96 -21.43 -11.52
N GLY A 514 6.28 -21.49 -12.67
CA GLY A 514 4.99 -20.83 -12.90
C GLY A 514 5.07 -19.41 -13.45
N LEU A 515 6.12 -19.10 -14.19
CA LEU A 515 6.50 -17.77 -14.66
C LEU A 515 5.38 -16.88 -15.25
N PRO A 516 4.58 -17.30 -16.26
CA PRO A 516 3.54 -16.41 -16.79
C PRO A 516 2.46 -16.06 -15.76
N GLN A 517 2.05 -17.01 -14.93
CA GLN A 517 1.05 -16.83 -13.89
C GLN A 517 1.57 -15.91 -12.78
N CYS A 518 2.82 -16.08 -12.36
CA CYS A 518 3.47 -15.24 -11.36
C CYS A 518 3.47 -13.77 -11.80
N LEU A 519 3.85 -13.47 -13.04
CA LEU A 519 3.89 -12.11 -13.57
C LEU A 519 2.50 -11.47 -13.64
N MET A 520 1.50 -12.24 -14.09
CA MET A 520 0.12 -11.76 -14.13
C MET A 520 -0.44 -11.48 -12.73
N LEU A 521 -0.10 -12.30 -11.75
CA LEU A 521 -0.48 -12.09 -10.36
C LEU A 521 0.23 -10.88 -9.75
N THR A 522 1.51 -10.67 -10.09
CA THR A 522 2.28 -9.48 -9.71
C THR A 522 1.61 -8.22 -10.23
N LEU A 523 1.36 -8.16 -11.53
CA LEU A 523 0.71 -7.02 -12.16
C LEU A 523 -0.67 -6.75 -11.53
N ARG A 524 -1.48 -7.80 -11.32
CA ARG A 524 -2.80 -7.67 -10.68
C ARG A 524 -2.68 -7.09 -9.27
N ARG A 525 -1.73 -7.57 -8.48
CA ARG A 525 -1.49 -7.09 -7.12
C ARG A 525 -1.01 -5.65 -7.10
N ASP A 526 -0.09 -5.26 -8.00
CA ASP A 526 0.38 -3.89 -8.12
C ASP A 526 -0.73 -2.91 -8.53
N ILE A 527 -1.62 -3.32 -9.43
CA ILE A 527 -2.82 -2.57 -9.82
C ILE A 527 -3.73 -2.33 -8.61
N VAL A 528 -4.06 -3.40 -7.90
CA VAL A 528 -4.96 -3.34 -6.74
C VAL A 528 -4.32 -2.51 -5.61
N PHE A 529 -3.04 -2.72 -5.36
CA PHE A 529 -2.27 -1.96 -4.37
C PHE A 529 -2.21 -0.46 -4.73
N SER A 530 -1.96 -0.12 -6.00
CA SER A 530 -1.94 1.28 -6.47
C SER A 530 -3.25 2.01 -6.18
N GLN A 531 -4.38 1.37 -6.45
CA GLN A 531 -5.71 1.93 -6.17
C GLN A 531 -5.94 2.12 -4.66
N ALA A 532 -5.59 1.12 -3.85
CA ALA A 532 -5.70 1.18 -2.39
C ALA A 532 -4.78 2.25 -1.79
N LEU A 533 -3.53 2.33 -2.26
CA LEU A 533 -2.54 3.31 -1.81
C LEU A 533 -2.98 4.74 -2.11
N ALA A 534 -3.50 5.01 -3.30
CA ALA A 534 -4.01 6.33 -3.65
C ALA A 534 -5.12 6.80 -2.69
N GLY A 535 -6.02 5.87 -2.31
CA GLY A 535 -7.01 6.12 -1.27
C GLY A 535 -6.38 6.43 0.07
N LEU A 536 -5.47 5.58 0.55
CA LEU A 536 -4.79 5.74 1.83
C LEU A 536 -4.04 7.08 1.93
N VAL A 537 -3.28 7.45 0.90
CA VAL A 537 -2.53 8.72 0.84
C VAL A 537 -3.50 9.90 0.91
N CYS A 538 -4.60 9.86 0.15
CA CYS A 538 -5.65 10.88 0.23
C CYS A 538 -6.21 11.00 1.66
N GLY A 539 -6.59 9.88 2.28
CA GLY A 539 -7.14 9.85 3.63
C GLY A 539 -6.15 10.37 4.69
N PHE A 540 -4.88 9.97 4.60
CA PHE A 540 -3.84 10.43 5.51
C PHE A 540 -3.60 11.94 5.40
N VAL A 541 -3.43 12.48 4.18
CA VAL A 541 -3.22 13.91 3.95
C VAL A 541 -4.38 14.73 4.52
N ILE A 542 -5.63 14.33 4.24
CA ILE A 542 -6.81 15.02 4.76
C ILE A 542 -6.85 14.96 6.29
N LYS A 543 -6.63 13.78 6.89
CA LYS A 543 -6.68 13.60 8.35
C LYS A 543 -5.57 14.36 9.06
N LEU A 544 -4.36 14.37 8.50
CA LEU A 544 -3.25 15.15 9.06
C LEU A 544 -3.59 16.63 9.10
N HIS A 545 -4.09 17.20 7.99
CA HIS A 545 -4.43 18.63 7.92
C HIS A 545 -5.57 19.01 8.88
N THR A 546 -6.60 18.17 8.99
CA THR A 546 -7.73 18.44 9.91
C THR A 546 -7.35 18.26 11.38
N GLY A 547 -6.36 17.42 11.66
CA GLY A 547 -5.91 17.09 13.02
C GLY A 547 -4.70 17.90 13.51
N LEU A 548 -4.13 18.82 12.73
CA LEU A 548 -2.92 19.57 13.10
C LEU A 548 -3.02 20.36 14.42
N HIS A 549 -4.22 20.76 14.81
CA HIS A 549 -4.47 21.48 16.06
C HIS A 549 -4.94 20.57 17.22
N ASP A 550 -5.09 19.27 16.97
CA ASP A 550 -5.50 18.28 17.96
C ASP A 550 -4.27 17.54 18.50
N GLN A 551 -3.80 17.97 19.68
CA GLN A 551 -2.61 17.41 20.30
C GLN A 551 -2.81 15.93 20.68
N GLY A 552 -4.03 15.52 21.09
CA GLY A 552 -4.34 14.11 21.36
C GLY A 552 -4.21 13.24 20.12
N PHE A 553 -4.70 13.72 18.98
CA PHE A 553 -4.54 13.05 17.70
C PHE A 553 -3.05 12.95 17.27
N LEU A 554 -2.29 14.05 17.39
CA LEU A 554 -0.88 14.05 17.03
C LEU A 554 -0.08 13.11 17.93
N GLN A 555 -0.38 13.07 19.22
CA GLN A 555 0.21 12.11 20.17
C GLN A 555 -0.11 10.67 19.78
N GLN A 556 -1.37 10.37 19.47
CA GLN A 556 -1.80 9.05 19.01
C GLN A 556 -1.05 8.64 17.73
N LEU A 557 -0.94 9.56 16.78
CA LEU A 557 -0.34 9.32 15.46
C LEU A 557 1.11 8.84 15.56
N HIS A 558 1.94 9.46 16.43
CA HIS A 558 3.33 9.07 16.56
C HIS A 558 3.59 7.97 17.60
N THR A 559 2.68 7.74 18.55
CA THR A 559 2.84 6.75 19.62
C THR A 559 2.28 5.39 19.24
N VAL A 560 1.09 5.36 18.64
CA VAL A 560 0.35 4.16 18.28
C VAL A 560 0.34 3.98 16.76
N GLY A 561 0.02 5.04 16.02
CA GLY A 561 -0.25 5.03 14.58
C GLY A 561 -1.73 5.30 14.28
N LEU A 562 -2.10 5.30 13.00
CA LEU A 562 -3.42 5.68 12.51
C LEU A 562 -4.27 4.46 12.15
N LEU A 563 -5.46 4.37 12.74
CA LEU A 563 -6.48 3.40 12.33
C LEU A 563 -7.10 3.84 11.01
N VAL A 564 -7.18 2.92 10.05
CA VAL A 564 -7.74 3.15 8.71
C VAL A 564 -8.82 2.12 8.45
N GLN A 565 -10.08 2.52 8.53
CA GLN A 565 -11.19 1.59 8.44
C GLN A 565 -11.88 1.69 7.06
N TYR A 566 -11.85 0.59 6.34
CA TYR A 566 -12.56 0.39 5.08
C TYR A 566 -13.90 -0.30 5.32
N GLU A 567 -14.95 0.29 4.77
CA GLU A 567 -16.28 -0.29 4.67
C GLU A 567 -16.50 -0.81 3.25
N GLY A 568 -16.77 -2.10 3.11
CA GLY A 568 -17.07 -2.77 1.85
C GLY A 568 -18.56 -3.09 1.71
N LEU A 569 -19.13 -2.81 0.54
CA LEU A 569 -20.53 -3.09 0.20
C LEU A 569 -20.62 -4.11 -0.95
N LEU A 570 -19.68 -5.05 -1.01
CA LEU A 570 -19.60 -6.07 -2.07
C LEU A 570 -20.25 -7.38 -1.62
N SER A 571 -20.94 -8.04 -2.55
CA SER A 571 -21.46 -9.38 -2.32
C SER A 571 -20.38 -10.47 -2.48
N THR A 572 -20.62 -11.63 -1.89
CA THR A 572 -19.78 -12.84 -2.06
C THR A 572 -20.27 -13.72 -3.22
N TYR A 573 -20.91 -13.13 -4.22
CA TYR A 573 -21.47 -13.85 -5.36
C TYR A 573 -20.94 -13.29 -6.69
N SER A 574 -20.72 -14.19 -7.67
CA SER A 574 -20.27 -13.84 -9.02
C SER A 574 -18.99 -12.99 -9.03
N GLU A 575 -18.87 -11.99 -9.91
CA GLU A 575 -17.70 -11.13 -10.05
C GLU A 575 -17.35 -10.32 -8.79
N GLU A 576 -18.36 -9.97 -7.99
CA GLU A 576 -18.12 -9.17 -6.77
C GLU A 576 -17.34 -9.95 -5.71
N ALA A 577 -17.47 -11.28 -5.68
CA ALA A 577 -16.64 -12.13 -4.82
C ALA A 577 -15.15 -11.98 -5.16
N GLY A 578 -14.80 -12.02 -6.45
CA GLY A 578 -13.42 -11.82 -6.90
C GLY A 578 -12.93 -10.39 -6.65
N MET A 579 -13.79 -9.38 -6.76
CA MET A 579 -13.45 -7.99 -6.39
C MET A 579 -13.18 -7.87 -4.88
N LEU A 580 -13.96 -8.56 -4.05
CA LEU A 580 -13.76 -8.59 -2.60
C LEU A 580 -12.45 -9.28 -2.23
N GLU A 581 -12.08 -10.35 -2.92
CA GLU A 581 -10.78 -11.02 -2.76
C GLU A 581 -9.62 -10.08 -3.11
N ASP A 582 -9.69 -9.36 -4.25
CA ASP A 582 -8.70 -8.35 -4.64
C ASP A 582 -8.61 -7.23 -3.58
N MET A 583 -9.75 -6.66 -3.20
CA MET A 583 -9.83 -5.59 -2.20
C MET A 583 -9.24 -6.00 -0.86
N ALA A 584 -9.51 -7.22 -0.38
CA ALA A 584 -8.99 -7.73 0.88
C ALA A 584 -7.46 -7.82 0.85
N VAL A 585 -6.88 -8.32 -0.26
CA VAL A 585 -5.42 -8.37 -0.43
C VAL A 585 -4.81 -6.97 -0.52
N GLY A 586 -5.40 -6.08 -1.32
CA GLY A 586 -4.88 -4.72 -1.49
C GLY A 586 -4.89 -3.91 -0.19
N ILE A 587 -5.95 -4.01 0.61
CA ILE A 587 -6.04 -3.34 1.91
C ILE A 587 -5.06 -3.95 2.91
N SER A 588 -4.91 -5.28 2.93
CA SER A 588 -3.92 -5.95 3.78
C SER A 588 -2.49 -5.50 3.43
N ASP A 589 -2.18 -5.32 2.15
CA ASP A 589 -0.86 -4.85 1.70
C ASP A 589 -0.53 -3.41 2.17
N LEU A 590 -1.53 -2.60 2.53
CA LEU A 590 -1.31 -1.26 3.09
C LEU A 590 -0.60 -1.28 4.46
N GLN A 591 -0.54 -2.42 5.14
CA GLN A 591 0.26 -2.58 6.37
C GLN A 591 1.77 -2.38 6.13
N LYS A 592 2.23 -2.50 4.87
CA LYS A 592 3.61 -2.27 4.45
C LYS A 592 3.94 -0.79 4.25
N VAL A 593 2.94 0.09 4.39
CA VAL A 593 3.07 1.51 4.14
C VAL A 593 3.28 2.26 5.44
N MET A 594 4.32 3.09 5.46
CA MET A 594 4.56 4.05 6.52
C MET A 594 4.55 5.46 5.97
N PHE A 595 4.17 6.42 6.81
CA PHE A 595 4.23 7.83 6.46
C PHE A 595 5.34 8.54 7.21
N LYS A 596 5.96 9.50 6.53
CA LYS A 596 6.92 10.44 7.09
C LYS A 596 6.44 11.85 6.75
N VAL A 597 6.40 12.73 7.73
CA VAL A 597 6.05 14.13 7.47
C VAL A 597 7.32 14.93 7.38
N ILE A 598 7.46 15.73 6.32
CA ILE A 598 8.61 16.56 6.05
C ILE A 598 8.19 18.00 5.79
N GLU A 599 9.09 18.94 6.05
CA GLU A 599 8.90 20.32 5.67
C GLU A 599 9.03 20.49 4.16
N ALA A 600 8.09 21.21 3.55
CA ALA A 600 8.09 21.46 2.11
C ALA A 600 9.23 22.42 1.72
N LYS A 601 10.03 22.01 0.74
CA LYS A 601 11.11 22.80 0.15
C LYS A 601 10.64 23.69 -1.01
N SER A 602 9.43 23.47 -1.50
CA SER A 602 8.80 24.17 -2.63
C SER A 602 7.31 24.32 -2.41
N GLU A 603 6.61 25.04 -3.29
CA GLU A 603 5.16 25.14 -3.27
C GLU A 603 4.45 23.88 -3.84
N ASP A 604 5.20 22.86 -4.22
CA ASP A 604 4.64 21.56 -4.61
C ASP A 604 4.50 20.69 -3.37
N PHE A 605 3.27 20.56 -2.88
CA PHE A 605 2.92 19.79 -1.69
C PHE A 605 2.49 18.35 -2.00
N LEU A 606 2.81 17.85 -3.19
CA LEU A 606 2.45 16.48 -3.57
C LEU A 606 3.32 15.46 -2.81
N PRO A 607 2.73 14.36 -2.31
CA PRO A 607 3.46 13.32 -1.60
C PRO A 607 4.49 12.61 -2.49
N ILE A 608 5.64 12.25 -1.89
CA ILE A 608 6.70 11.51 -2.57
C ILE A 608 6.67 10.05 -2.09
N ILE A 609 6.77 9.10 -3.02
CA ILE A 609 6.78 7.67 -2.71
C ILE A 609 8.20 7.12 -2.84
N THR A 610 8.71 6.53 -1.76
CA THR A 610 10.04 5.92 -1.67
C THR A 610 9.95 4.52 -1.08
N GLY A 611 11.07 3.80 -1.01
CA GLY A 611 11.11 2.44 -0.46
C GLY A 611 11.09 1.35 -1.53
N ARG A 612 10.53 0.21 -1.18
CA ARG A 612 10.46 -1.01 -2.01
C ARG A 612 9.11 -1.70 -1.81
N ARG A 613 8.80 -2.74 -2.62
CA ARG A 613 7.53 -3.49 -2.54
C ARG A 613 7.24 -4.09 -1.17
N GLU A 614 8.26 -4.41 -0.40
CA GLU A 614 8.12 -4.94 0.97
C GLU A 614 7.88 -3.84 2.00
N HIS A 615 8.26 -2.60 1.69
CA HIS A 615 8.22 -1.49 2.64
C HIS A 615 8.21 -0.15 1.90
N TYR A 616 7.06 0.50 1.89
CA TYR A 616 6.88 1.81 1.27
C TYR A 616 6.91 2.93 2.32
N ILE A 617 7.58 4.02 2.00
CA ILE A 617 7.58 5.25 2.80
C ILE A 617 6.97 6.35 1.95
N ILE A 618 5.90 6.96 2.47
CA ILE A 618 5.22 8.09 1.83
C ILE A 618 5.61 9.35 2.58
N GLU A 619 6.38 10.22 1.93
CA GLU A 619 6.76 11.51 2.48
C GLU A 619 5.69 12.54 2.15
N VAL A 620 5.04 13.08 3.19
CA VAL A 620 4.00 14.12 3.07
C VAL A 620 4.60 15.46 3.43
N GLN A 621 4.52 16.39 2.47
CA GLN A 621 5.11 17.71 2.58
C GLN A 621 4.12 18.68 3.23
N LEU A 622 4.55 19.40 4.27
CA LEU A 622 3.77 20.46 4.92
C LEU A 622 4.48 21.80 4.80
N PRO A 623 3.74 22.91 4.59
CA PRO A 623 4.28 24.25 4.71
C PRO A 623 4.95 24.46 6.07
N ALA A 624 6.05 25.23 6.14
CA ALA A 624 6.83 25.48 7.36
C ALA A 624 5.98 25.82 8.59
N LYS A 625 5.03 26.74 8.43
CA LYS A 625 4.12 27.14 9.53
C LYS A 625 3.26 26.00 10.10
N MET A 626 2.93 25.00 9.26
CA MET A 626 2.16 23.84 9.67
C MET A 626 3.06 22.76 10.25
N PHE A 627 4.25 22.61 9.67
CA PHE A 627 5.27 21.69 10.15
C PHE A 627 5.71 22.04 11.58
N GLU A 628 5.80 23.34 11.91
CA GLU A 628 6.11 23.82 13.27
C GLU A 628 5.09 23.38 14.34
N LEU A 629 3.85 23.10 13.98
CA LEU A 629 2.81 22.64 14.91
C LEU A 629 2.96 21.18 15.34
N LEU A 630 3.80 20.43 14.65
CA LEU A 630 3.97 19.00 14.91
C LEU A 630 4.81 18.73 16.16
N PRO A 631 4.58 17.60 16.85
CA PRO A 631 5.47 17.08 17.89
C PRO A 631 6.89 16.88 17.38
N GLN A 632 7.86 16.99 18.29
CA GLN A 632 9.29 16.92 17.97
C GLN A 632 9.64 15.57 17.29
N GLU A 633 9.06 14.48 17.77
CA GLU A 633 9.29 13.14 17.21
C GLU A 633 8.90 13.04 15.75
N ILE A 634 7.80 13.69 15.34
CA ILE A 634 7.38 13.71 13.93
C ILE A 634 8.32 14.59 13.12
N LYS A 635 8.74 15.74 13.66
CA LYS A 635 9.72 16.64 13.00
C LYS A 635 11.06 15.96 12.74
N GLU A 636 11.49 15.11 13.65
CA GLU A 636 12.73 14.31 13.55
C GLU A 636 12.59 13.15 12.53
N GLY A 637 11.46 13.01 11.85
CA GLY A 637 11.27 12.03 10.78
C GLY A 637 10.77 10.67 11.25
N LYS A 638 10.14 10.58 12.43
CA LYS A 638 9.54 9.33 12.92
C LYS A 638 8.56 8.75 11.89
N LEU A 639 8.70 7.47 11.60
CA LEU A 639 7.82 6.74 10.70
C LEU A 639 6.48 6.45 11.38
N LEU A 640 5.39 6.82 10.72
CA LEU A 640 4.03 6.73 11.21
C LEU A 640 3.36 5.48 10.63
N ARG A 641 2.93 4.56 11.49
CA ARG A 641 2.31 3.29 11.10
C ARG A 641 0.84 3.45 10.77
N MET A 642 0.36 2.66 9.79
CA MET A 642 -1.05 2.55 9.43
C MET A 642 -1.60 1.19 9.84
N TYR A 643 -2.84 1.20 10.36
CA TYR A 643 -3.56 -0.02 10.76
C TYR A 643 -4.83 -0.15 9.93
N PRO A 644 -4.72 -0.69 8.69
CA PRO A 644 -5.87 -0.88 7.82
C PRO A 644 -6.72 -2.07 8.32
N VAL A 645 -8.03 -1.84 8.38
CA VAL A 645 -9.02 -2.88 8.67
C VAL A 645 -10.17 -2.80 7.66
N LEU A 646 -10.71 -3.94 7.27
CA LEU A 646 -11.80 -4.07 6.31
C LEU A 646 -12.99 -4.80 6.93
N PHE A 647 -14.15 -4.15 6.98
CA PHE A 647 -15.42 -4.80 7.27
C PHE A 647 -16.31 -4.74 6.04
N ASN A 648 -16.82 -5.89 5.61
CA ASN A 648 -17.65 -6.01 4.42
C ASN A 648 -19.00 -6.64 4.73
N VAL A 649 -20.06 -6.01 4.22
CA VAL A 649 -21.42 -6.58 4.20
C VAL A 649 -22.06 -6.32 2.84
N GLY A 650 -22.30 -7.36 2.09
CA GLY A 650 -23.05 -7.25 0.84
C GLY A 650 -24.51 -6.83 1.10
N ILE A 651 -24.97 -5.80 0.38
CA ILE A 651 -26.35 -5.27 0.59
C ILE A 651 -27.29 -5.50 -0.57
N ASN A 652 -26.78 -5.92 -1.75
CA ASN A 652 -27.55 -6.07 -2.98
C ASN A 652 -28.27 -7.42 -3.11
N GLU A 653 -28.93 -7.64 -4.22
CA GLU A 653 -29.62 -8.90 -4.57
C GLU A 653 -28.65 -10.07 -4.69
N GLN A 654 -27.44 -9.84 -5.17
CA GLN A 654 -26.43 -10.90 -5.31
C GLN A 654 -26.02 -11.46 -3.94
N GLN A 655 -25.96 -10.63 -2.89
CA GLN A 655 -25.75 -11.10 -1.53
C GLN A 655 -26.90 -12.00 -1.06
N THR A 656 -28.14 -11.72 -1.44
CA THR A 656 -29.27 -12.62 -1.13
C THR A 656 -29.10 -13.98 -1.81
N LEU A 657 -28.55 -14.01 -3.02
CA LEU A 657 -28.23 -15.27 -3.71
C LEU A 657 -27.10 -16.03 -3.01
N ALA A 658 -26.04 -15.33 -2.61
CA ALA A 658 -24.94 -15.92 -1.84
C ALA A 658 -25.45 -16.55 -0.53
N GLU A 659 -26.30 -15.85 0.23
CA GLU A 659 -26.84 -16.29 1.51
C GLU A 659 -27.84 -17.46 1.41
N ARG A 660 -28.46 -17.62 0.25
CA ARG A 660 -29.46 -18.70 0.03
C ARG A 660 -28.90 -19.92 -0.69
N PHE A 661 -28.04 -19.71 -1.66
CA PHE A 661 -27.62 -20.73 -2.62
C PHE A 661 -26.09 -20.78 -2.84
N GLY A 662 -25.35 -19.91 -2.22
CA GLY A 662 -23.90 -19.78 -2.37
C GLY A 662 -23.16 -19.89 -1.05
N ASP A 663 -22.02 -19.18 -0.97
CA ASP A 663 -21.11 -19.19 0.17
C ASP A 663 -20.84 -17.76 0.67
N THR A 664 -20.92 -17.54 1.98
CA THR A 664 -20.60 -16.28 2.65
C THR A 664 -19.30 -16.31 3.45
N THR A 665 -18.62 -17.45 3.45
CA THR A 665 -17.40 -17.71 4.24
C THR A 665 -16.30 -16.67 3.96
N LEU A 666 -16.16 -16.20 2.72
CA LEU A 666 -15.20 -15.15 2.38
C LEU A 666 -15.44 -13.88 3.20
N GLN A 667 -16.67 -13.39 3.28
CA GLN A 667 -17.04 -12.21 4.05
C GLN A 667 -16.89 -12.45 5.56
N GLU A 668 -17.31 -13.61 6.04
CA GLU A 668 -17.22 -14.00 7.45
C GLU A 668 -15.74 -14.01 7.89
N ASN A 669 -14.86 -14.64 7.11
CA ASN A 669 -13.42 -14.69 7.39
C ASN A 669 -12.79 -13.30 7.39
N ILE A 670 -13.08 -12.45 6.38
CA ILE A 670 -12.57 -11.09 6.31
C ILE A 670 -13.00 -10.30 7.57
N ASN A 671 -14.27 -10.34 7.92
CA ASN A 671 -14.78 -9.61 9.09
C ASN A 671 -14.15 -10.11 10.40
N GLN A 672 -13.98 -11.43 10.54
CA GLN A 672 -13.34 -12.02 11.72
C GLN A 672 -11.86 -11.65 11.83
N GLU A 673 -11.11 -11.78 10.75
CA GLU A 673 -9.68 -11.43 10.70
C GLU A 673 -9.47 -9.95 11.07
N ASN A 674 -10.31 -9.07 10.53
CA ASN A 674 -10.19 -7.63 10.76
C ASN A 674 -10.73 -7.19 12.14
N LEU A 675 -11.65 -7.94 12.74
CA LEU A 675 -12.04 -7.75 14.14
C LEU A 675 -10.85 -7.96 15.07
N GLU A 676 -10.06 -8.99 14.83
CA GLU A 676 -8.88 -9.28 15.66
C GLU A 676 -7.80 -8.18 15.50
N LEU A 677 -7.58 -7.69 14.26
CA LEU A 677 -6.69 -6.54 14.03
C LEU A 677 -7.17 -5.27 14.74
N LEU A 678 -8.48 -5.01 14.73
CA LEU A 678 -9.07 -3.87 15.44
C LEU A 678 -8.92 -4.00 16.95
N LYS A 679 -9.12 -5.19 17.54
CA LYS A 679 -8.89 -5.47 18.96
C LYS A 679 -7.42 -5.28 19.34
N GLU A 680 -6.50 -5.71 18.48
CA GLU A 680 -5.07 -5.52 18.70
C GLU A 680 -4.69 -4.04 18.66
N TYR A 681 -5.22 -3.28 17.69
CA TYR A 681 -5.04 -1.82 17.66
C TYR A 681 -5.59 -1.15 18.93
N TYR A 682 -6.80 -1.51 19.36
CA TYR A 682 -7.38 -0.96 20.59
C TYR A 682 -6.54 -1.28 21.83
N LYS A 683 -6.00 -2.49 21.92
CA LYS A 683 -5.07 -2.87 22.97
C LYS A 683 -3.81 -2.01 22.97
N LEU A 684 -3.18 -1.84 21.80
CA LEU A 684 -2.01 -0.96 21.64
C LEU A 684 -2.34 0.50 22.01
N PHE A 685 -3.51 0.99 21.61
CA PHE A 685 -3.99 2.33 21.97
C PHE A 685 -4.09 2.50 23.48
N THR A 686 -4.72 1.58 24.18
CA THR A 686 -4.89 1.66 25.65
C THR A 686 -3.58 1.48 26.42
N GLU A 687 -2.62 0.71 25.89
CA GLU A 687 -1.33 0.44 26.54
C GLU A 687 -0.29 1.54 26.31
N LYS A 688 -0.30 2.18 25.14
CA LYS A 688 0.77 3.12 24.74
C LYS A 688 0.38 4.59 24.87
N MET A 689 -0.91 4.92 24.85
CA MET A 689 -1.32 6.31 24.99
C MET A 689 -1.07 6.81 26.42
N PRO A 690 -0.55 8.04 26.59
CA PRO A 690 -0.45 8.68 27.90
C PRO A 690 -1.83 8.78 28.57
N PRO A 691 -1.93 8.62 29.88
CA PRO A 691 -3.21 8.67 30.62
C PRO A 691 -4.02 9.95 30.36
N ASP A 692 -3.32 11.07 30.22
CA ASP A 692 -3.95 12.40 29.98
C ASP A 692 -4.54 12.55 28.56
N CYS A 693 -4.11 11.69 27.64
CA CYS A 693 -4.59 11.65 26.24
C CYS A 693 -5.61 10.52 25.99
N LEU A 694 -5.84 9.67 26.97
CA LEU A 694 -6.89 8.64 26.89
C LEU A 694 -8.27 9.26 27.03
N PRO A 695 -9.30 8.75 26.34
CA PRO A 695 -10.69 9.13 26.57
C PRO A 695 -11.08 8.95 28.04
N HIS A 696 -12.05 9.71 28.52
CA HIS A 696 -12.58 9.55 29.86
C HIS A 696 -13.05 8.11 30.14
N PHE A 697 -13.02 7.67 31.37
CA PHE A 697 -13.36 6.29 31.77
C PHE A 697 -14.70 5.80 31.23
N GLN A 698 -15.71 6.65 31.18
CA GLN A 698 -17.02 6.33 30.58
C GLN A 698 -16.88 6.04 29.06
N GLU A 699 -16.14 6.85 28.32
CA GLU A 699 -15.93 6.67 26.89
C GLU A 699 -15.10 5.42 26.58
N GLN A 700 -14.15 5.05 27.45
CA GLN A 700 -13.40 3.80 27.34
C GLN A 700 -14.31 2.58 27.53
N ASN A 701 -15.23 2.63 28.50
CA ASN A 701 -16.21 1.57 28.70
C ASN A 701 -17.18 1.47 27.52
N ASP A 702 -17.60 2.61 26.96
CA ASP A 702 -18.45 2.64 25.77
C ASP A 702 -17.73 2.02 24.56
N LEU A 703 -16.44 2.33 24.34
CA LEU A 703 -15.61 1.72 23.30
C LEU A 703 -15.48 0.21 23.48
N LYS A 704 -15.24 -0.25 24.72
CA LYS A 704 -15.18 -1.68 25.01
C LYS A 704 -16.53 -2.37 24.75
N GLY A 705 -17.63 -1.73 25.11
CA GLY A 705 -18.99 -2.21 24.81
C GLY A 705 -19.28 -2.28 23.31
N LEU A 706 -18.81 -1.29 22.53
CA LEU A 706 -18.95 -1.29 21.07
C LEU A 706 -18.13 -2.41 20.42
N LEU A 707 -16.90 -2.66 20.90
CA LEU A 707 -16.07 -3.77 20.41
C LEU A 707 -16.70 -5.13 20.71
N GLU A 708 -17.29 -5.30 21.90
CA GLU A 708 -18.01 -6.52 22.25
C GLU A 708 -19.27 -6.69 21.40
N SER A 709 -20.03 -5.62 21.18
CA SER A 709 -21.20 -5.63 20.29
C SER A 709 -20.81 -5.97 18.84
N LEU A 710 -19.69 -5.45 18.34
CA LEU A 710 -19.15 -5.78 17.02
C LEU A 710 -18.79 -7.26 16.94
N HIS A 711 -18.11 -7.78 17.97
CA HIS A 711 -17.78 -9.20 18.09
C HIS A 711 -19.04 -10.08 18.00
N GLN A 712 -20.06 -9.79 18.82
CA GLN A 712 -21.32 -10.52 18.82
C GLN A 712 -22.02 -10.48 17.48
N ASN A 713 -22.06 -9.31 16.82
CA ASN A 713 -22.69 -9.15 15.51
C ASN A 713 -21.96 -9.91 14.38
N ILE A 714 -20.64 -10.00 14.41
CA ILE A 714 -19.86 -10.79 13.45
C ILE A 714 -20.15 -12.28 13.64
N HIS A 715 -20.25 -12.77 14.89
CA HIS A 715 -20.50 -14.19 15.18
C HIS A 715 -21.98 -14.60 15.03
N ALA A 716 -22.91 -13.64 15.07
CA ALA A 716 -24.34 -13.93 15.01
C ALA A 716 -24.83 -14.49 13.67
N LYS A 717 -24.00 -14.46 12.61
CA LYS A 717 -24.33 -14.95 11.25
C LYS A 717 -25.68 -14.45 10.71
N LYS A 718 -26.08 -13.25 11.12
CA LYS A 718 -27.31 -12.59 10.66
C LYS A 718 -27.13 -12.14 9.21
N ARG A 719 -28.13 -12.43 8.38
CA ARG A 719 -28.16 -12.03 6.96
C ARG A 719 -28.09 -10.51 6.82
N LYS A 720 -27.24 -10.02 5.91
CA LYS A 720 -27.04 -8.58 5.63
C LYS A 720 -26.94 -7.75 6.90
N ASN A 721 -26.10 -8.19 7.82
CA ASN A 721 -25.96 -7.53 9.11
C ASN A 721 -25.19 -6.21 9.02
N VAL A 722 -25.91 -5.15 8.60
CA VAL A 722 -25.33 -3.80 8.43
C VAL A 722 -24.89 -3.15 9.75
N GLU A 723 -25.30 -3.70 10.90
CA GLU A 723 -24.84 -3.24 12.22
C GLU A 723 -23.32 -3.38 12.37
N ILE A 724 -22.72 -4.38 11.74
CA ILE A 724 -21.25 -4.55 11.70
C ILE A 724 -20.57 -3.29 11.17
N MET A 725 -21.10 -2.71 10.08
CA MET A 725 -20.52 -1.50 9.47
C MET A 725 -20.71 -0.26 10.34
N TRP A 726 -21.88 -0.10 10.95
CA TRP A 726 -22.18 1.03 11.84
C TRP A 726 -21.31 1.01 13.10
N LEU A 727 -21.17 -0.16 13.72
CA LEU A 727 -20.31 -0.34 14.88
C LEU A 727 -18.85 -0.06 14.55
N ALA A 728 -18.35 -0.65 13.45
CA ALA A 728 -16.96 -0.43 13.01
C ALA A 728 -16.70 1.05 12.68
N ALA A 729 -17.64 1.74 12.01
CA ALA A 729 -17.55 3.16 11.72
C ALA A 729 -17.50 4.02 13.00
N THR A 730 -18.37 3.72 13.96
CA THR A 730 -18.42 4.44 15.23
C THR A 730 -17.15 4.24 16.04
N ILE A 731 -16.63 3.01 16.13
CA ILE A 731 -15.35 2.71 16.80
C ILE A 731 -14.20 3.48 16.12
N CYS A 732 -14.17 3.47 14.77
CA CYS A 732 -13.13 4.18 14.03
C CYS A 732 -13.15 5.70 14.33
N ARG A 733 -14.33 6.34 14.33
CA ARG A 733 -14.47 7.78 14.66
C ARG A 733 -14.03 8.08 16.10
N LYS A 734 -14.45 7.27 17.05
CA LYS A 734 -14.05 7.42 18.47
C LYS A 734 -12.54 7.20 18.70
N LEU A 735 -11.88 6.47 17.83
CA LEU A 735 -10.43 6.26 17.84
C LEU A 735 -9.68 7.21 16.88
N ASN A 736 -10.28 8.32 16.49
CA ASN A 736 -9.69 9.32 15.58
C ASN A 736 -9.17 8.74 14.26
N GLY A 737 -9.71 7.61 13.80
CA GLY A 737 -9.30 6.94 12.57
C GLY A 737 -9.80 7.63 11.29
N VAL A 738 -9.37 7.11 10.16
CA VAL A 738 -9.82 7.50 8.82
C VAL A 738 -10.86 6.53 8.31
N ARG A 739 -11.95 7.04 7.78
CA ARG A 739 -13.10 6.28 7.25
C ARG A 739 -13.07 6.20 5.73
N PHE A 740 -13.26 4.99 5.23
CA PHE A 740 -13.44 4.71 3.79
C PHE A 740 -14.74 3.97 3.55
N THR A 741 -15.47 4.36 2.49
CA THR A 741 -16.64 3.61 2.02
C THR A 741 -16.44 3.18 0.58
N CYS A 742 -16.54 1.88 0.33
CA CYS A 742 -16.26 1.24 -0.93
C CYS A 742 -17.45 0.42 -1.45
N CYS A 743 -17.75 0.57 -2.73
CA CYS A 743 -18.57 -0.39 -3.47
C CYS A 743 -17.94 -0.62 -4.85
N LYS A 744 -18.54 -1.39 -5.73
CA LYS A 744 -17.99 -1.69 -7.06
C LYS A 744 -17.44 -0.46 -7.81
N SER A 745 -18.06 0.72 -7.67
CA SER A 745 -17.70 1.91 -8.45
C SER A 745 -17.84 3.25 -7.70
N ALA A 746 -17.97 3.23 -6.38
CA ALA A 746 -18.17 4.42 -5.52
C ALA A 746 -19.29 5.36 -5.98
N LYS A 747 -20.38 4.82 -6.53
CA LYS A 747 -21.54 5.60 -7.01
C LYS A 747 -22.79 5.31 -6.18
N ASP A 748 -23.63 4.40 -6.62
CA ASP A 748 -24.98 4.21 -6.09
C ASP A 748 -25.02 3.65 -4.65
N ARG A 749 -24.44 2.49 -4.39
CA ARG A 749 -24.40 1.89 -3.03
C ARG A 749 -23.62 2.75 -2.04
N THR A 750 -22.51 3.32 -2.47
CA THR A 750 -21.73 4.26 -1.65
C THR A 750 -22.55 5.50 -1.29
N SER A 751 -23.39 6.01 -2.21
CA SER A 751 -24.28 7.13 -1.91
C SER A 751 -25.29 6.77 -0.80
N MET A 752 -25.83 5.55 -0.81
CA MET A 752 -26.76 5.09 0.23
C MET A 752 -26.08 4.97 1.60
N SER A 753 -24.86 4.43 1.64
CA SER A 753 -24.12 4.25 2.89
C SER A 753 -23.67 5.59 3.48
N VAL A 754 -23.00 6.43 2.69
CA VAL A 754 -22.45 7.72 3.17
C VAL A 754 -23.55 8.65 3.68
N THR A 755 -24.64 8.79 2.94
CA THR A 755 -25.77 9.65 3.38
C THR A 755 -26.43 9.10 4.64
N LEU A 756 -26.52 7.77 4.80
CA LEU A 756 -27.03 7.16 6.02
C LEU A 756 -26.10 7.43 7.20
N GLU A 757 -24.78 7.31 7.02
CA GLU A 757 -23.80 7.62 8.05
C GLU A 757 -23.88 9.10 8.46
N GLN A 758 -23.94 10.02 7.50
CA GLN A 758 -24.10 11.45 7.76
C GLN A 758 -25.36 11.75 8.58
N CYS A 759 -26.52 11.21 8.17
CA CYS A 759 -27.76 11.41 8.92
C CYS A 759 -27.73 10.75 10.32
N SER A 760 -27.07 9.60 10.47
CA SER A 760 -26.89 8.95 11.77
C SER A 760 -26.04 9.80 12.70
N ILE A 761 -24.95 10.40 12.22
CA ILE A 761 -24.14 11.35 12.97
C ILE A 761 -24.98 12.57 13.42
N LEU A 762 -25.78 13.13 12.51
CA LEU A 762 -26.67 14.26 12.85
C LEU A 762 -27.67 13.89 13.94
N ARG A 763 -28.21 12.66 13.93
CA ARG A 763 -29.12 12.17 14.96
C ARG A 763 -28.41 11.94 16.29
N ASP A 764 -27.26 11.25 16.26
CA ASP A 764 -26.63 10.71 17.48
C ASP A 764 -25.74 11.76 18.17
N GLU A 765 -25.09 12.65 17.39
CA GLU A 765 -24.14 13.62 17.89
C GLU A 765 -24.66 15.08 17.86
N HIS A 766 -25.65 15.39 17.00
CA HIS A 766 -26.17 16.77 16.82
C HIS A 766 -27.66 16.92 17.08
N GLN A 767 -28.28 15.93 17.71
CA GLN A 767 -29.68 16.02 18.14
C GLN A 767 -30.66 16.31 16.99
N LEU A 768 -30.43 15.76 15.79
CA LEU A 768 -31.42 15.87 14.71
C LEU A 768 -32.79 15.39 15.19
N HIS A 769 -33.83 16.18 14.96
CA HIS A 769 -35.17 15.83 15.40
C HIS A 769 -35.61 14.48 14.82
N LYS A 770 -36.09 13.57 15.66
CA LYS A 770 -36.37 12.17 15.33
C LYS A 770 -37.30 11.99 14.10
N ASP A 771 -38.31 12.86 13.97
CA ASP A 771 -39.30 12.79 12.88
C ASP A 771 -38.71 13.26 11.53
N PHE A 772 -37.56 13.93 11.55
CA PHE A 772 -36.90 14.45 10.38
C PHE A 772 -35.76 13.56 9.86
N PHE A 773 -35.42 12.49 10.56
CA PHE A 773 -34.34 11.61 10.14
C PHE A 773 -34.52 11.08 8.70
N ILE A 774 -35.69 10.53 8.39
CA ILE A 774 -35.98 10.01 7.04
C ILE A 774 -36.07 11.16 6.00
N ARG A 775 -36.65 12.29 6.39
CA ARG A 775 -36.74 13.46 5.50
C ARG A 775 -35.35 14.04 5.17
N ALA A 776 -34.44 14.12 6.15
CA ALA A 776 -33.07 14.56 5.94
C ALA A 776 -32.34 13.58 5.01
N LEU A 777 -32.47 12.27 5.26
CA LEU A 777 -31.88 11.21 4.45
C LEU A 777 -32.35 11.27 3.00
N ASP A 778 -33.65 11.42 2.78
CA ASP A 778 -34.26 11.54 1.46
C ASP A 778 -33.80 12.82 0.74
N CYS A 779 -33.73 13.95 1.47
CA CYS A 779 -33.22 15.21 0.95
C CYS A 779 -31.77 15.07 0.47
N MET A 780 -30.88 14.53 1.30
CA MET A 780 -29.46 14.36 0.95
C MET A 780 -29.27 13.38 -0.22
N ARG A 781 -30.17 12.41 -0.40
CA ARG A 781 -30.13 11.47 -1.53
C ARG A 781 -30.67 12.05 -2.83
N ARG A 782 -31.70 12.92 -2.76
CA ARG A 782 -32.31 13.57 -3.94
C ARG A 782 -31.47 14.72 -4.46
N GLU A 783 -30.99 15.56 -3.55
CA GLU A 783 -30.44 16.88 -3.87
C GLU A 783 -28.97 17.03 -3.48
N GLY A 784 -28.41 16.05 -2.79
CA GLY A 784 -27.05 16.13 -2.23
C GLY A 784 -25.93 16.02 -3.24
N CYS A 785 -24.71 16.09 -2.75
CA CYS A 785 -23.52 16.03 -3.59
C CYS A 785 -23.39 14.71 -4.34
N ARG A 786 -23.88 13.61 -3.75
CA ARG A 786 -23.73 12.26 -4.33
C ARG A 786 -24.57 12.01 -5.59
N ILE A 787 -25.70 12.70 -5.76
CA ILE A 787 -26.51 12.56 -6.96
C ILE A 787 -25.81 13.09 -8.21
N GLU A 788 -24.86 14.02 -8.05
CA GLU A 788 -24.05 14.53 -9.16
C GLU A 788 -23.14 13.45 -9.78
N ASN A 789 -22.65 12.49 -8.99
CA ASN A 789 -21.93 11.32 -9.53
C ASN A 789 -22.85 10.42 -10.36
N VAL A 790 -24.12 10.32 -9.97
CA VAL A 790 -25.12 9.58 -10.73
C VAL A 790 -25.41 10.30 -12.05
N LEU A 791 -25.59 11.62 -12.01
CA LEU A 791 -25.79 12.45 -13.19
C LEU A 791 -24.60 12.33 -14.17
N LYS A 792 -23.36 12.42 -13.67
CA LYS A 792 -22.16 12.20 -14.48
C LYS A 792 -22.14 10.81 -15.16
N ASN A 793 -22.66 9.77 -14.48
CA ASN A 793 -22.62 8.38 -14.94
C ASN A 793 -23.70 8.05 -15.98
N VAL A 794 -24.97 8.38 -15.68
CA VAL A 794 -26.14 7.96 -16.48
C VAL A 794 -26.90 9.12 -17.12
N LYS A 795 -26.39 10.34 -17.00
CA LYS A 795 -26.95 11.59 -17.54
C LYS A 795 -28.37 11.93 -17.01
N CYS A 796 -28.81 11.29 -15.92
CA CYS A 796 -30.02 11.61 -15.22
C CYS A 796 -29.86 11.43 -13.70
N ARG A 797 -30.71 12.10 -12.90
CA ARG A 797 -30.68 12.01 -11.41
C ARG A 797 -31.44 10.80 -10.91
N LYS A 798 -31.12 9.61 -11.47
CA LYS A 798 -31.70 8.32 -11.06
C LYS A 798 -30.59 7.32 -10.76
N TYR A 799 -30.60 6.78 -9.54
CA TYR A 799 -29.70 5.70 -9.16
C TYR A 799 -29.92 4.46 -10.01
N ALA A 800 -28.85 3.78 -10.39
CA ALA A 800 -28.89 2.61 -11.26
C ALA A 800 -29.38 1.35 -10.53
N PHE A 801 -30.55 1.44 -9.89
CA PHE A 801 -31.24 0.34 -9.22
C PHE A 801 -32.59 0.08 -9.89
N ASN A 802 -32.96 -1.19 -10.07
CA ASN A 802 -34.29 -1.59 -10.44
C ASN A 802 -35.11 -1.98 -9.19
N MET A 803 -36.44 -2.08 -9.33
CA MET A 803 -37.34 -2.42 -8.22
C MET A 803 -37.02 -3.76 -7.56
N ILE A 804 -36.68 -4.77 -8.35
CA ILE A 804 -36.38 -6.13 -7.84
C ILE A 804 -35.10 -6.08 -6.97
N GLN A 805 -34.08 -5.35 -7.40
CA GLN A 805 -32.87 -5.13 -6.62
C GLN A 805 -33.16 -4.45 -5.29
N LEU A 806 -33.97 -3.41 -5.29
CA LEU A 806 -34.31 -2.64 -4.09
C LEU A 806 -35.11 -3.46 -3.07
N MET A 807 -35.91 -4.45 -3.50
CA MET A 807 -36.58 -5.36 -2.57
C MET A 807 -35.58 -6.16 -1.72
N ALA A 808 -34.42 -6.46 -2.28
CA ALA A 808 -33.38 -7.20 -1.60
C ALA A 808 -32.50 -6.34 -0.66
N PHE A 809 -32.54 -4.99 -0.79
CA PHE A 809 -31.73 -4.07 0.01
C PHE A 809 -32.26 -3.90 1.44
N PRO A 810 -31.40 -3.74 2.45
CA PRO A 810 -31.83 -3.30 3.78
C PRO A 810 -32.60 -1.97 3.69
N LYS A 811 -33.62 -1.80 4.54
CA LYS A 811 -34.56 -0.68 4.45
C LYS A 811 -33.89 0.69 4.33
N TYR A 812 -32.90 0.99 5.16
CA TYR A 812 -32.22 2.28 5.18
C TYR A 812 -31.20 2.47 4.03
N TYR A 813 -30.93 1.45 3.23
CA TYR A 813 -30.06 1.53 2.04
C TYR A 813 -30.84 1.66 0.73
N ARG A 814 -32.14 1.89 0.80
CA ARG A 814 -32.99 2.11 -0.37
C ARG A 814 -33.03 3.60 -0.73
N PRO A 815 -32.90 3.98 -2.00
CA PRO A 815 -33.06 5.35 -2.45
C PRO A 815 -34.52 5.82 -2.31
N PRO A 816 -34.77 7.15 -2.22
CA PRO A 816 -36.11 7.70 -2.20
C PRO A 816 -36.91 7.37 -3.48
N GLU A 817 -38.23 7.29 -3.37
CA GLU A 817 -39.11 7.09 -4.51
C GLU A 817 -38.89 8.16 -5.59
N GLY A 818 -38.93 7.76 -6.85
CA GLY A 818 -38.72 8.65 -8.01
C GLY A 818 -37.21 8.87 -8.35
N THR A 819 -36.27 8.43 -7.50
CA THR A 819 -34.82 8.58 -7.76
C THR A 819 -34.16 7.32 -8.29
N TYR A 820 -34.93 6.32 -8.73
CA TYR A 820 -34.44 5.05 -9.29
C TYR A 820 -35.31 4.56 -10.45
N GLY A 821 -34.91 3.50 -11.11
CA GLY A 821 -35.61 2.94 -12.27
C GLY A 821 -34.84 3.17 -13.57
N LYS A 822 -35.40 2.76 -14.71
CA LYS A 822 -34.78 3.04 -16.02
C LYS A 822 -34.65 4.54 -16.21
N ALA A 823 -33.48 4.98 -16.63
CA ALA A 823 -33.35 6.27 -17.25
C ALA A 823 -34.19 6.27 -18.55
N ASP A 824 -35.09 7.19 -18.66
CA ASP A 824 -35.79 7.41 -19.95
C ASP A 824 -34.73 7.91 -20.92
N THR A 825 -34.24 7.01 -21.77
CA THR A 825 -33.25 7.33 -22.84
C THR A 825 -34.04 7.82 -24.07
#